data_136c119f0e1cc0fa450d79803a20683d
#
_entry.id   136c119f0e1cc0fa450d79803a20683d
#
_cell.length_a   1.000
_cell.length_b   1.000
_cell.length_c   1.000
_cell.angle_alpha   90.00
_cell.angle_beta   90.00
_cell.angle_gamma   90.00
#
_symmetry.space_group_name_H-M   'P 1'
#
loop_
_entity.id
_entity.type
_entity.pdbx_description
1 polymer ?
#
loop_
_entity_poly.entity_id
_entity_poly.type
_entity_poly.pdbx_seq_one_letter_code
_entity_poly.pdbx_strand_id
1 'polypeptide(L)'
;MSSAFSPFLTYLNNATGGSVSSPGPGCPAANVVPRIYNGVNITGPRVRTGTACVYDNMSRVEVIPKTERNSIFARGTYELRANTELFAEGSYVENKTYFLGFPQAVGSGIGDTFNPSTRFLNPSPTTLPVGHPNNPFNVPTRFRGRLDSVGNQEYEVLSKTTRVVAGFKSVLGSFDVSGGVLYSLTEQDTTNYNAIRYSALVAGITGGGFNFYSPNTGAVTANDLRVNAKDNAKSSFTIVDLKSSGEIGNLPGGAASVAIGAEFRREERKVTPDPIKLVGGIFGRGVASADGSRDVSTLFGELVLPVVTNVEVQAALRYDRYSDYGSSLTPKVAATWAIAPTFKLRTSFARGFRAPALTEITKSTTSGFFNGVDDPRRCLRPTYTAGCAVSIPALIVANPLVRPEKAESYTGGFIWEPSTSSSVSVDYFSITRRNEISFLSLTEILNNEGSTDPRYAGRITRDPTNTSPTVPNDPGAILFVSTGFNNLGETRVKGLDVDARYSMSLAEYGKLTFNFNATQYFEQRSSGAPNAPVISYTGFRNAPEFRGIVRTTWESGNWVSTGTMNYLSSFKTYSNPENNGPGAVAPDCGNKLGTFVGFCTVSEYITYDLGTEYRGIKNLSLSGTVRNLANRKPSADSLARPFNTTWYQPTGMNFVLGARYTFF
;
A
#
# COMPACT_ATOMS: atom_id res chain seq x y z
N MET A 1 21.36 5.72 -4.05
CA MET A 1 20.87 7.10 -3.82
C MET A 1 21.66 7.72 -2.70
N SER A 2 22.30 8.85 -2.94
CA SER A 2 23.05 9.56 -1.91
C SER A 2 22.10 10.42 -1.05
N SER A 3 22.34 10.45 0.26
CA SER A 3 21.61 11.25 1.24
C SER A 3 22.53 12.31 1.81
N ALA A 4 22.02 13.53 2.03
CA ALA A 4 22.73 14.58 2.75
C ALA A 4 22.80 14.36 4.28
N PHE A 5 22.22 13.27 4.76
CA PHE A 5 22.39 12.81 6.14
C PHE A 5 23.48 11.75 6.15
N SER A 6 24.63 12.09 6.65
CA SER A 6 25.83 11.26 6.68
C SER A 6 26.33 11.11 8.13
N PRO A 7 27.02 9.99 8.48
CA PRO A 7 27.73 9.88 9.77
C PRO A 7 28.76 10.98 9.98
N PHE A 8 29.29 11.55 8.89
CA PHE A 8 30.33 12.58 8.93
C PHE A 8 29.81 14.01 9.08
N LEU A 9 28.54 14.18 9.42
CA LEU A 9 27.84 15.45 9.58
C LEU A 9 27.90 16.37 8.34
N THR A 10 26.98 17.27 8.26
CA THR A 10 26.99 18.44 7.38
C THR A 10 26.54 19.64 8.20
N TYR A 11 27.39 20.64 8.33
CA TYR A 11 27.09 21.87 9.03
C TYR A 11 26.33 22.84 8.14
N LEU A 12 25.38 23.56 8.72
CA LEU A 12 24.55 24.55 8.05
C LEU A 12 24.75 25.89 8.76
N ASN A 13 25.72 26.69 8.30
CA ASN A 13 26.06 27.95 8.93
C ASN A 13 25.29 29.11 8.28
N ASN A 14 24.73 30.02 9.10
CA ASN A 14 23.99 31.18 8.68
C ASN A 14 24.75 32.50 8.94
N ALA A 15 26.07 32.48 9.18
CA ALA A 15 26.85 33.66 9.60
C ALA A 15 26.85 34.84 8.63
N THR A 16 26.38 34.65 7.40
CA THR A 16 26.40 35.70 6.35
C THR A 16 25.03 35.95 5.71
N GLY A 17 23.94 35.62 6.38
CA GLY A 17 22.58 35.80 5.80
C GLY A 17 22.20 34.80 4.73
N GLY A 18 23.11 33.95 4.28
CA GLY A 18 22.91 32.82 3.37
C GLY A 18 23.19 31.48 4.06
N SER A 19 22.52 30.43 3.68
CA SER A 19 22.75 29.08 4.24
C SER A 19 23.96 28.45 3.54
N VAL A 20 25.16 28.62 4.08
CA VAL A 20 26.36 27.92 3.61
C VAL A 20 26.43 26.53 4.29
N SER A 21 26.66 25.49 3.50
CA SER A 21 26.88 24.14 4.05
C SER A 21 28.33 23.70 3.86
N SER A 22 28.88 23.03 4.88
CA SER A 22 30.20 22.42 4.84
C SER A 22 30.15 20.98 5.37
N PRO A 23 30.96 20.05 4.81
CA PRO A 23 31.08 18.71 5.35
C PRO A 23 31.80 18.72 6.70
N GLY A 24 31.46 17.78 7.56
CA GLY A 24 32.18 17.56 8.82
C GLY A 24 33.54 16.88 8.61
N PRO A 25 34.39 16.87 9.63
CA PRO A 25 35.66 16.16 9.59
C PRO A 25 35.50 14.69 9.23
N GLY A 26 36.46 14.14 8.49
CA GLY A 26 36.47 12.74 8.09
C GLY A 26 35.52 12.36 6.94
N CYS A 27 34.80 13.31 6.35
CA CYS A 27 34.03 13.02 5.14
C CYS A 27 34.96 12.59 3.99
N PRO A 28 34.80 11.38 3.43
CA PRO A 28 35.61 10.96 2.28
C PRO A 28 35.46 11.94 1.11
N ALA A 29 36.56 12.27 0.43
CA ALA A 29 36.55 13.22 -0.68
C ALA A 29 35.53 12.84 -1.78
N ALA A 30 35.37 11.55 -2.06
CA ALA A 30 34.38 11.04 -3.02
C ALA A 30 32.91 11.28 -2.59
N ASN A 31 32.67 11.50 -1.30
CA ASN A 31 31.33 11.75 -0.73
C ASN A 31 31.04 13.25 -0.56
N VAL A 32 32.00 14.11 -0.82
CA VAL A 32 31.82 15.57 -0.80
C VAL A 32 31.23 16.02 -2.12
N VAL A 33 29.99 16.48 -2.08
CA VAL A 33 29.30 16.97 -3.29
C VAL A 33 28.94 18.43 -3.15
N PRO A 34 29.03 19.21 -4.23
CA PRO A 34 28.52 20.58 -4.25
C PRO A 34 27.02 20.58 -3.99
N ARG A 35 26.55 21.49 -3.14
CA ARG A 35 25.12 21.74 -2.97
C ARG A 35 24.62 22.71 -4.02
N ILE A 36 24.64 22.26 -5.25
CA ILE A 36 24.03 22.98 -6.37
C ILE A 36 22.58 22.52 -6.42
N TYR A 37 21.66 23.41 -6.17
CA TYR A 37 20.26 23.13 -6.43
C TYR A 37 20.04 23.34 -7.93
N ASN A 38 19.89 22.23 -8.68
CA ASN A 38 19.42 22.18 -10.06
C ASN A 38 20.32 22.72 -11.16
N GLY A 39 21.63 22.76 -11.01
CA GLY A 39 22.50 23.25 -12.09
C GLY A 39 22.28 24.73 -12.47
N VAL A 40 21.37 25.41 -11.80
CA VAL A 40 21.06 26.83 -11.99
C VAL A 40 21.39 27.56 -10.69
N ASN A 41 22.17 28.62 -10.78
CA ASN A 41 22.33 29.57 -9.69
C ASN A 41 20.99 30.25 -9.43
N ILE A 42 20.24 29.74 -8.41
CA ILE A 42 19.03 30.41 -7.99
C ILE A 42 19.43 31.63 -7.16
N THR A 43 19.30 32.79 -7.75
CA THR A 43 19.40 34.07 -7.04
C THR A 43 18.13 34.27 -6.21
N GLY A 44 18.24 34.12 -4.89
CA GLY A 44 17.13 34.33 -3.94
C GLY A 44 17.49 33.91 -2.52
N PRO A 45 16.71 34.30 -1.51
CA PRO A 45 17.06 34.13 -0.08
C PRO A 45 17.15 32.68 0.41
N ARG A 46 17.03 31.68 -0.49
CA ARG A 46 17.18 30.24 -0.19
C ARG A 46 18.33 29.56 -0.93
N VAL A 47 19.28 30.31 -1.47
CA VAL A 47 20.47 29.72 -2.10
C VAL A 47 21.33 29.06 -1.03
N ARG A 48 21.32 27.73 -0.99
CA ARG A 48 22.27 26.96 -0.18
C ARG A 48 23.53 26.76 -1.02
N THR A 49 24.52 27.56 -0.76
CA THR A 49 25.86 27.39 -1.33
C THR A 49 26.72 26.46 -0.47
N GLY A 50 27.84 25.98 -0.98
CA GLY A 50 28.77 25.12 -0.27
C GLY A 50 28.68 23.65 -0.67
N THR A 51 29.20 22.79 0.18
CA THR A 51 29.34 21.37 -0.05
C THR A 51 28.64 20.55 1.07
N ALA A 52 28.26 19.33 0.79
CA ALA A 52 27.67 18.42 1.76
C ALA A 52 28.35 17.06 1.68
N CYS A 53 28.44 16.38 2.80
CA CYS A 53 28.83 14.98 2.86
C CYS A 53 27.61 14.12 2.53
N VAL A 54 27.69 13.37 1.44
CA VAL A 54 26.64 12.43 1.06
C VAL A 54 26.96 11.01 1.51
N TYR A 55 25.95 10.20 1.62
CA TYR A 55 26.04 8.83 2.10
C TYR A 55 25.17 7.90 1.24
N ASP A 56 25.72 6.77 0.83
CA ASP A 56 24.94 5.78 0.10
C ASP A 56 24.11 4.92 1.05
N ASN A 57 22.85 5.27 1.16
CA ASN A 57 21.89 4.54 1.99
C ASN A 57 21.54 3.16 1.38
N MET A 58 21.59 3.04 0.05
CA MET A 58 21.10 1.83 -0.62
C MET A 58 22.02 0.62 -0.40
N SER A 59 23.28 0.86 -0.09
CA SER A 59 24.22 -0.21 0.26
C SER A 59 23.89 -0.94 1.58
N ARG A 60 22.96 -0.39 2.37
CA ARG A 60 22.61 -0.87 3.70
C ARG A 60 21.21 -1.45 3.82
N VAL A 61 20.45 -1.51 2.75
CA VAL A 61 19.08 -2.07 2.77
C VAL A 61 18.99 -3.32 1.93
N GLU A 62 18.10 -4.18 2.33
CA GLU A 62 17.77 -5.39 1.59
C GLU A 62 16.72 -5.08 0.51
N VAL A 63 16.87 -5.69 -0.66
CA VAL A 63 15.89 -5.62 -1.74
C VAL A 63 14.69 -6.52 -1.43
N ILE A 64 14.96 -7.66 -0.78
CA ILE A 64 13.95 -8.63 -0.34
C ILE A 64 14.24 -8.94 1.13
N PRO A 65 13.27 -8.75 2.03
CA PRO A 65 13.46 -9.04 3.44
C PRO A 65 13.60 -10.54 3.69
N LYS A 66 14.38 -10.92 4.69
CA LYS A 66 14.45 -12.28 5.18
C LYS A 66 13.08 -12.67 5.74
N THR A 67 12.56 -13.83 5.29
CA THR A 67 11.28 -14.37 5.78
C THR A 67 11.44 -15.83 6.17
N GLU A 68 10.93 -16.18 7.34
CA GLU A 68 10.84 -17.56 7.84
C GLU A 68 9.36 -17.89 8.00
N ARG A 69 8.94 -19.05 7.49
CA ARG A 69 7.54 -19.47 7.56
C ARG A 69 7.44 -20.94 7.98
N ASN A 70 6.68 -21.16 9.05
CA ASN A 70 6.31 -22.48 9.52
C ASN A 70 4.79 -22.62 9.46
N SER A 71 4.30 -23.75 8.98
CA SER A 71 2.86 -24.00 8.93
C SER A 71 2.55 -25.47 9.12
N ILE A 72 1.46 -25.72 9.83
CA ILE A 72 0.87 -27.05 9.97
C ILE A 72 -0.62 -26.94 9.61
N PHE A 73 -1.12 -27.92 8.90
CA PHE A 73 -2.52 -28.05 8.55
C PHE A 73 -2.96 -29.51 8.75
N ALA A 74 -4.12 -29.67 9.35
CA ALA A 74 -4.75 -30.98 9.49
C ALA A 74 -6.23 -30.87 9.13
N ARG A 75 -6.75 -31.89 8.46
CA ARG A 75 -8.17 -32.06 8.16
C ARG A 75 -8.57 -33.51 8.42
N GLY A 76 -9.71 -33.68 9.08
CA GLY A 76 -10.38 -34.94 9.23
C GLY A 76 -11.80 -34.86 8.67
N THR A 77 -12.25 -35.94 8.06
CA THR A 77 -13.63 -36.11 7.60
C THR A 77 -14.19 -37.43 8.18
N TYR A 78 -15.46 -37.42 8.48
CA TYR A 78 -16.17 -38.60 9.00
C TYR A 78 -17.54 -38.71 8.35
N GLU A 79 -17.79 -39.81 7.67
CA GLU A 79 -19.12 -40.14 7.12
C GLU A 79 -20.06 -40.60 8.22
N LEU A 80 -20.96 -39.73 8.65
CA LEU A 80 -21.96 -40.04 9.68
C LEU A 80 -23.05 -40.95 9.12
N ARG A 81 -23.44 -40.72 7.87
CA ARG A 81 -24.42 -41.51 7.08
C ARG A 81 -24.00 -41.41 5.59
N ALA A 82 -24.62 -42.27 4.75
CA ALA A 82 -24.32 -42.32 3.33
C ALA A 82 -24.36 -40.96 2.58
N ASN A 83 -25.07 -39.98 3.10
CA ASN A 83 -25.26 -38.65 2.51
C ASN A 83 -24.92 -37.52 3.48
N THR A 84 -24.16 -37.79 4.55
CA THR A 84 -23.78 -36.78 5.54
C THR A 84 -22.33 -36.94 5.97
N GLU A 85 -21.50 -35.99 5.62
CA GLU A 85 -20.09 -35.87 6.00
C GLU A 85 -19.94 -34.80 7.12
N LEU A 86 -19.26 -35.15 8.19
CA LEU A 86 -18.72 -34.21 9.15
C LEU A 86 -17.28 -33.93 8.81
N PHE A 87 -16.83 -32.69 9.00
CA PHE A 87 -15.42 -32.33 8.81
C PHE A 87 -14.91 -31.42 9.92
N ALA A 88 -13.63 -31.55 10.21
CA ALA A 88 -12.90 -30.61 11.06
C ALA A 88 -11.57 -30.29 10.44
N GLU A 89 -11.18 -29.01 10.52
CA GLU A 89 -9.89 -28.49 10.00
C GLU A 89 -9.20 -27.68 11.10
N GLY A 90 -7.88 -27.84 11.19
CA GLY A 90 -7.04 -27.00 12.02
C GLY A 90 -5.81 -26.53 11.25
N SER A 91 -5.45 -25.27 11.41
CA SER A 91 -4.19 -24.77 10.87
C SER A 91 -3.51 -23.81 11.85
N TYR A 92 -2.19 -23.89 11.89
CA TYR A 92 -1.32 -22.92 12.55
C TYR A 92 -0.27 -22.46 11.58
N VAL A 93 -0.11 -21.14 11.45
CA VAL A 93 0.90 -20.52 10.58
C VAL A 93 1.67 -19.51 11.40
N GLU A 94 2.97 -19.65 11.44
CA GLU A 94 3.90 -18.65 11.96
C GLU A 94 4.72 -18.08 10.81
N ASN A 95 4.72 -16.75 10.70
CA ASN A 95 5.48 -16.03 9.69
C ASN A 95 6.31 -14.95 10.36
N LYS A 96 7.63 -15.03 10.19
CA LYS A 96 8.58 -14.09 10.76
C LYS A 96 9.33 -13.39 9.64
N THR A 97 9.24 -12.07 9.59
CA THR A 97 9.86 -11.25 8.56
C THR A 97 10.77 -10.21 9.21
N TYR A 98 11.97 -10.06 8.67
CA TYR A 98 12.96 -9.09 9.13
C TYR A 98 13.15 -8.02 8.06
N PHE A 99 13.00 -6.77 8.44
CA PHE A 99 13.27 -5.62 7.57
C PHE A 99 14.47 -4.86 8.09
N LEU A 100 15.43 -4.63 7.23
CA LEU A 100 16.60 -3.81 7.52
C LEU A 100 16.36 -2.39 7.00
N GLY A 101 16.28 -1.42 7.91
CA GLY A 101 16.18 0.00 7.59
C GLY A 101 17.52 0.71 7.68
N PHE A 102 17.51 2.01 7.49
CA PHE A 102 18.69 2.86 7.63
C PHE A 102 18.95 3.22 9.09
N PRO A 103 20.19 3.55 9.48
CA PRO A 103 20.45 4.25 10.72
C PRO A 103 19.66 5.57 10.79
N GLN A 104 19.18 5.96 11.97
CA GLN A 104 18.34 7.15 12.13
C GLN A 104 19.06 8.44 11.69
N ALA A 105 18.40 9.22 10.85
CA ALA A 105 18.84 10.57 10.52
C ALA A 105 18.45 11.55 11.65
N VAL A 106 19.29 12.53 11.92
CA VAL A 106 19.09 13.57 12.95
C VAL A 106 19.49 14.95 12.44
N GLY A 107 19.00 15.98 13.11
CA GLY A 107 19.35 17.37 12.83
C GLY A 107 18.36 18.07 11.89
N SER A 108 18.81 19.15 11.29
CA SER A 108 17.98 20.06 10.49
C SER A 108 17.28 19.36 9.30
N GLY A 109 15.98 19.47 9.25
CA GLY A 109 15.13 18.86 8.22
C GLY A 109 14.52 17.53 8.64
N ILE A 110 14.73 17.09 9.87
CA ILE A 110 13.98 16.05 10.54
C ILE A 110 12.87 16.73 11.36
N GLY A 111 11.65 16.24 11.23
CA GLY A 111 10.50 16.80 11.95
C GLY A 111 10.50 16.45 13.43
N ASP A 112 9.74 17.22 14.19
CA ASP A 112 9.55 17.01 15.62
C ASP A 112 8.75 15.74 15.88
N THR A 113 8.94 15.13 17.06
CA THR A 113 8.21 13.94 17.47
C THR A 113 6.93 14.33 18.20
N PHE A 114 5.78 13.87 17.74
CA PHE A 114 4.52 14.11 18.45
C PHE A 114 4.43 13.24 19.70
N ASN A 115 4.08 13.87 20.84
CA ASN A 115 3.81 13.19 22.09
C ASN A 115 2.28 13.05 22.28
N PRO A 116 1.72 11.85 22.14
CA PRO A 116 0.26 11.64 22.24
C PRO A 116 -0.32 11.98 23.61
N SER A 117 0.45 11.81 24.69
CA SER A 117 -0.01 12.04 26.06
C SER A 117 -0.18 13.51 26.38
N THR A 118 0.74 14.35 25.93
CA THR A 118 0.71 15.80 26.16
C THR A 118 0.05 16.57 25.02
N ARG A 119 -0.08 15.96 23.84
CA ARG A 119 -0.49 16.58 22.57
C ARG A 119 0.43 17.72 22.11
N PHE A 120 1.65 17.77 22.60
CA PHE A 120 2.70 18.69 22.17
C PHE A 120 3.74 18.00 21.33
N LEU A 121 4.59 18.83 20.69
CA LEU A 121 5.74 18.36 19.96
C LEU A 121 6.93 18.23 20.90
N ASN A 122 7.61 17.11 20.80
CA ASN A 122 8.97 16.94 21.30
C ASN A 122 9.92 17.44 20.19
N PRO A 123 10.57 18.61 20.34
CA PRO A 123 11.33 19.22 19.27
C PRO A 123 12.53 18.38 18.84
N SER A 124 12.76 18.31 17.54
CA SER A 124 13.94 17.65 17.00
C SER A 124 15.19 18.47 17.28
N PRO A 125 16.25 17.89 17.85
CA PRO A 125 17.51 18.61 18.04
C PRO A 125 18.12 18.94 16.67
N THR A 126 18.10 20.20 16.28
CA THR A 126 18.57 20.67 14.96
C THR A 126 19.88 21.43 15.01
N THR A 127 20.36 21.74 16.22
CA THR A 127 21.49 22.65 16.46
C THR A 127 22.44 22.06 17.50
N LEU A 128 23.72 22.08 17.19
CA LEU A 128 24.80 21.79 18.13
C LEU A 128 25.13 23.08 18.89
N PRO A 129 25.08 23.09 20.23
CA PRO A 129 25.44 24.27 21.01
C PRO A 129 26.94 24.58 20.91
N VAL A 130 27.32 25.76 21.37
CA VAL A 130 28.74 26.12 21.58
C VAL A 130 29.33 25.17 22.62
N GLY A 131 30.53 24.66 22.36
CA GLY A 131 31.20 23.69 23.25
C GLY A 131 30.77 22.23 23.04
N HIS A 132 29.81 21.95 22.19
CA HIS A 132 29.52 20.57 21.79
C HIS A 132 30.74 19.94 21.10
N PRO A 133 31.13 18.68 21.42
CA PRO A 133 32.37 18.07 20.90
C PRO A 133 32.43 18.00 19.37
N ASN A 134 31.29 18.07 18.70
CA ASN A 134 31.22 18.08 17.24
C ASN A 134 30.83 19.43 16.64
N ASN A 135 30.81 20.52 17.41
CA ASN A 135 30.64 21.86 16.90
C ASN A 135 32.01 22.59 16.83
N PRO A 136 32.62 22.73 15.65
CA PRO A 136 33.92 23.39 15.52
C PRO A 136 33.82 24.93 15.54
N PHE A 137 32.61 25.49 15.70
CA PHE A 137 32.37 26.94 15.62
C PHE A 137 32.02 27.53 16.99
N ASN A 138 32.39 28.80 17.20
CA ASN A 138 32.02 29.52 18.43
C ASN A 138 30.60 30.09 18.44
N VAL A 139 29.71 29.46 17.65
CA VAL A 139 28.30 29.82 17.55
C VAL A 139 27.45 28.55 17.52
N PRO A 140 26.19 28.58 18.00
CA PRO A 140 25.28 27.45 17.84
C PRO A 140 25.10 27.13 16.36
N THR A 141 25.38 25.90 15.95
CA THR A 141 25.48 25.50 14.56
C THR A 141 24.45 24.45 14.19
N ARG A 142 23.60 24.75 13.20
CA ARG A 142 22.68 23.78 12.63
C ARG A 142 23.46 22.68 11.91
N PHE A 143 22.98 21.45 12.04
CA PHE A 143 23.66 20.30 11.44
C PHE A 143 22.68 19.33 10.80
N ARG A 144 23.22 18.41 10.02
CA ARG A 144 22.58 17.18 9.55
C ARG A 144 23.54 16.03 9.81
N GLY A 145 23.01 14.95 10.34
CA GLY A 145 23.82 13.78 10.65
C GLY A 145 22.99 12.49 10.60
N ARG A 146 23.70 11.39 10.80
CA ARG A 146 23.14 10.06 10.91
C ARG A 146 23.80 9.32 12.06
N LEU A 147 23.00 8.63 12.86
CA LEU A 147 23.45 7.86 14.01
C LEU A 147 23.89 6.45 13.59
N ASP A 148 24.92 6.37 12.75
CA ASP A 148 25.45 5.11 12.22
C ASP A 148 25.97 4.18 13.34
N SER A 149 26.53 4.75 14.38
CA SER A 149 27.02 4.04 15.56
C SER A 149 25.94 3.33 16.40
N VAL A 150 24.70 3.77 16.29
CA VAL A 150 23.57 3.08 16.93
C VAL A 150 23.18 1.83 16.12
N GLY A 151 23.52 1.78 14.85
CA GLY A 151 23.21 0.71 13.93
C GLY A 151 21.99 0.99 13.06
N ASN A 152 21.72 0.07 12.17
CA ASN A 152 20.53 0.10 11.33
C ASN A 152 19.27 -0.07 12.19
N GLN A 153 18.20 0.59 11.83
CA GLN A 153 16.90 0.28 12.39
C GLN A 153 16.43 -1.06 11.81
N GLU A 154 16.09 -1.99 12.64
CA GLU A 154 15.64 -3.31 12.26
C GLU A 154 14.20 -3.51 12.74
N TYR A 155 13.39 -4.13 11.90
CA TYR A 155 12.02 -4.49 12.24
C TYR A 155 11.86 -5.98 12.14
N GLU A 156 11.41 -6.59 13.21
CA GLU A 156 10.97 -7.97 13.23
C GLU A 156 9.44 -7.98 13.32
N VAL A 157 8.79 -8.57 12.35
CA VAL A 157 7.34 -8.79 12.35
C VAL A 157 7.08 -10.28 12.50
N LEU A 158 6.58 -10.69 13.66
CA LEU A 158 6.17 -12.05 13.96
C LEU A 158 4.65 -12.12 13.95
N SER A 159 4.10 -12.85 12.98
CA SER A 159 2.66 -13.08 12.85
C SER A 159 2.34 -14.55 13.07
N LYS A 160 1.39 -14.83 13.97
CA LYS A 160 0.90 -16.15 14.31
C LYS A 160 -0.59 -16.22 14.02
N THR A 161 -1.01 -17.16 13.18
CA THR A 161 -2.43 -17.36 12.85
C THR A 161 -2.84 -18.76 13.22
N THR A 162 -3.84 -18.89 14.07
CA THR A 162 -4.52 -20.13 14.40
C THR A 162 -5.91 -20.09 13.78
N ARG A 163 -6.31 -21.15 13.07
CA ARG A 163 -7.64 -21.29 12.49
C ARG A 163 -8.18 -22.68 12.76
N VAL A 164 -9.42 -22.75 13.23
CA VAL A 164 -10.17 -24.00 13.45
C VAL A 164 -11.52 -23.88 12.76
N VAL A 165 -11.93 -24.94 12.08
CA VAL A 165 -13.23 -25.04 11.43
C VAL A 165 -13.82 -26.40 11.76
N ALA A 166 -15.12 -26.46 12.07
CA ALA A 166 -15.87 -27.69 12.15
C ALA A 166 -17.22 -27.50 11.43
N GLY A 167 -17.68 -28.52 10.73
CA GLY A 167 -18.91 -28.39 9.98
C GLY A 167 -19.40 -29.70 9.43
N PHE A 168 -20.48 -29.60 8.68
CA PHE A 168 -21.12 -30.74 8.02
C PHE A 168 -21.50 -30.41 6.58
N LYS A 169 -21.61 -31.44 5.77
CA LYS A 169 -22.24 -31.46 4.45
C LYS A 169 -23.22 -32.59 4.40
N SER A 170 -24.41 -32.35 3.87
CA SER A 170 -25.46 -33.36 3.77
C SER A 170 -26.30 -33.15 2.53
N VAL A 171 -26.88 -34.22 2.01
CA VAL A 171 -27.88 -34.17 0.96
C VAL A 171 -29.25 -34.50 1.58
N LEU A 172 -30.16 -33.54 1.50
CA LEU A 172 -31.52 -33.65 2.03
C LEU A 172 -32.52 -33.56 0.88
N GLY A 173 -33.00 -34.71 0.38
CA GLY A 173 -33.81 -34.78 -0.83
C GLY A 173 -33.00 -34.36 -2.04
N SER A 174 -33.41 -33.29 -2.77
CA SER A 174 -32.68 -32.69 -3.88
C SER A 174 -31.77 -31.53 -3.49
N PHE A 175 -31.60 -31.28 -2.18
CA PHE A 175 -30.84 -30.15 -1.68
C PHE A 175 -29.54 -30.57 -1.04
N ASP A 176 -28.43 -29.94 -1.47
CA ASP A 176 -27.17 -29.92 -0.75
C ASP A 176 -27.27 -28.92 0.41
N VAL A 177 -27.02 -29.39 1.64
CA VAL A 177 -27.02 -28.55 2.84
C VAL A 177 -25.64 -28.59 3.48
N SER A 178 -25.09 -27.44 3.83
CA SER A 178 -23.82 -27.37 4.56
C SER A 178 -23.86 -26.27 5.59
N GLY A 179 -23.16 -26.49 6.70
CA GLY A 179 -23.01 -25.50 7.75
C GLY A 179 -21.74 -25.71 8.54
N GLY A 180 -21.29 -24.67 9.20
CA GLY A 180 -20.07 -24.76 9.96
C GLY A 180 -19.85 -23.62 10.93
N VAL A 181 -18.84 -23.81 11.76
CA VAL A 181 -18.32 -22.82 12.69
C VAL A 181 -16.82 -22.65 12.40
N LEU A 182 -16.40 -21.42 12.24
CA LEU A 182 -15.00 -21.04 12.07
C LEU A 182 -14.57 -20.12 13.21
N TYR A 183 -13.42 -20.40 13.79
CA TYR A 183 -12.68 -19.44 14.63
C TYR A 183 -11.30 -19.22 14.05
N SER A 184 -10.89 -17.96 13.94
CA SER A 184 -9.55 -17.58 13.50
C SER A 184 -9.01 -16.47 14.39
N LEU A 185 -7.78 -16.63 14.87
CA LEU A 185 -7.04 -15.65 15.65
C LEU A 185 -5.71 -15.38 14.97
N THR A 186 -5.43 -14.12 14.69
CA THR A 186 -4.10 -13.64 14.25
C THR A 186 -3.52 -12.72 15.32
N GLU A 187 -2.34 -13.04 15.81
CA GLU A 187 -1.55 -12.21 16.69
C GLU A 187 -0.29 -11.76 15.94
N GLN A 188 0.02 -10.48 16.00
CA GLN A 188 1.20 -9.91 15.36
C GLN A 188 1.99 -9.09 16.37
N ASP A 189 3.25 -9.43 16.56
CA ASP A 189 4.23 -8.64 17.28
C ASP A 189 5.13 -7.92 16.27
N THR A 190 5.29 -6.62 16.43
CA THR A 190 6.22 -5.82 15.64
C THR A 190 7.26 -5.21 16.57
N THR A 191 8.48 -5.73 16.52
CA THR A 191 9.61 -5.21 17.28
C THR A 191 10.47 -4.31 16.42
N ASN A 192 10.67 -3.07 16.86
CA ASN A 192 11.61 -2.14 16.26
C ASN A 192 12.89 -2.11 17.11
N TYR A 193 13.98 -2.63 16.58
CA TYR A 193 15.30 -2.60 17.19
C TYR A 193 16.07 -1.35 16.76
N ASN A 194 16.99 -0.89 17.62
CA ASN A 194 17.84 0.27 17.38
C ASN A 194 17.05 1.57 17.10
N ALA A 195 15.83 1.67 17.63
CA ALA A 195 15.12 2.95 17.67
C ALA A 195 15.85 3.93 18.58
N ILE A 196 15.63 5.23 18.41
CA ILE A 196 16.34 6.27 19.16
C ILE A 196 15.47 6.75 20.32
N ARG A 197 16.00 6.62 21.53
CA ARG A 197 15.39 7.18 22.75
C ARG A 197 15.46 8.69 22.71
N TYR A 198 14.30 9.36 22.72
CA TYR A 198 14.20 10.81 22.57
C TYR A 198 14.96 11.57 23.68
N SER A 199 14.79 11.19 24.95
CA SER A 199 15.45 11.86 26.07
C SER A 199 16.98 11.79 26.00
N ALA A 200 17.54 10.63 25.63
CA ALA A 200 18.97 10.47 25.42
C ALA A 200 19.47 11.27 24.22
N LEU A 201 18.67 11.36 23.13
CA LEU A 201 19.02 12.17 21.98
C LEU A 201 19.12 13.66 22.34
N VAL A 202 18.17 14.19 23.11
CA VAL A 202 18.20 15.58 23.60
C VAL A 202 19.41 15.81 24.49
N ALA A 203 19.67 14.94 25.46
CA ALA A 203 20.83 15.03 26.32
C ALA A 203 22.15 14.96 25.53
N GLY A 204 22.21 14.10 24.53
CA GLY A 204 23.38 13.93 23.68
C GLY A 204 23.65 15.13 22.77
N ILE A 205 22.63 15.67 22.11
CA ILE A 205 22.79 16.74 21.12
C ILE A 205 22.72 18.11 21.79
N THR A 206 21.66 18.41 22.51
CA THR A 206 21.44 19.74 23.10
C THR A 206 22.28 19.92 24.37
N GLY A 207 22.48 18.86 25.14
CA GLY A 207 23.34 18.85 26.33
C GLY A 207 24.81 18.62 26.03
N GLY A 208 25.22 18.37 24.78
CA GLY A 208 26.61 18.15 24.38
C GLY A 208 27.21 16.81 24.83
N GLY A 209 26.40 15.87 25.29
CA GLY A 209 26.86 14.60 25.85
C GLY A 209 27.26 13.54 24.82
N PHE A 210 26.90 13.68 23.54
CA PHE A 210 27.16 12.68 22.51
C PHE A 210 28.20 13.14 21.48
N ASN A 211 29.17 12.28 21.19
CA ASN A 211 30.18 12.53 20.16
C ASN A 211 29.95 11.61 18.95
N PHE A 212 29.59 12.17 17.80
CA PHE A 212 29.34 11.42 16.57
C PHE A 212 30.55 10.64 16.06
N TYR A 213 31.77 11.15 16.31
CA TYR A 213 33.03 10.54 15.85
C TYR A 213 33.65 9.59 16.89
N SER A 214 33.20 9.67 18.14
CA SER A 214 33.64 8.81 19.24
C SER A 214 32.42 8.42 20.11
N PRO A 215 31.53 7.60 19.60
CA PRO A 215 30.17 7.43 20.12
C PRO A 215 30.08 6.73 21.48
N ASN A 216 31.20 6.23 22.01
CA ASN A 216 31.27 5.54 23.29
C ASN A 216 32.11 6.29 24.35
N THR A 217 32.49 7.56 24.08
CA THR A 217 33.39 8.34 24.96
C THR A 217 32.71 9.52 25.65
N GLY A 218 31.47 9.87 25.26
CA GLY A 218 30.71 10.99 25.86
C GLY A 218 29.91 10.57 27.10
N ALA A 219 29.27 11.56 27.74
CA ALA A 219 28.31 11.34 28.82
C ALA A 219 27.04 10.60 28.34
N VAL A 220 26.77 10.65 27.05
CA VAL A 220 25.75 9.87 26.35
C VAL A 220 26.44 9.00 25.29
N THR A 221 26.26 7.71 25.37
CA THR A 221 26.83 6.74 24.41
C THR A 221 25.82 6.29 23.38
N ALA A 222 26.28 5.58 22.34
CA ALA A 222 25.39 4.95 21.34
C ALA A 222 24.42 3.95 22.00
N ASN A 223 24.80 3.29 23.10
CA ASN A 223 23.90 2.38 23.81
C ASN A 223 22.80 3.13 24.58
N ASP A 224 23.07 4.31 25.14
CA ASP A 224 22.04 5.13 25.79
C ASP A 224 21.00 5.64 24.81
N LEU A 225 21.43 5.93 23.56
CA LEU A 225 20.53 6.30 22.48
C LEU A 225 19.64 5.16 22.02
N ARG A 226 20.06 3.91 22.19
CA ARG A 226 19.35 2.74 21.66
C ARG A 226 18.16 2.36 22.54
N VAL A 227 17.03 2.05 21.90
CA VAL A 227 15.86 1.48 22.55
C VAL A 227 15.15 0.52 21.59
N ASN A 228 14.61 -0.56 22.15
CA ASN A 228 13.74 -1.46 21.41
C ASN A 228 12.30 -1.20 21.82
N ALA A 229 11.37 -1.24 20.86
CA ALA A 229 9.95 -1.05 21.12
C ALA A 229 9.13 -2.14 20.44
N LYS A 230 8.11 -2.62 21.14
CA LYS A 230 7.29 -3.73 20.69
C LYS A 230 5.82 -3.35 20.67
N ASP A 231 5.23 -3.32 19.49
CA ASP A 231 3.78 -3.18 19.29
C ASP A 231 3.15 -4.57 19.15
N ASN A 232 1.94 -4.74 19.72
CA ASN A 232 1.14 -5.95 19.57
C ASN A 232 -0.18 -5.63 18.86
N ALA A 233 -0.56 -6.48 17.92
CA ALA A 233 -1.86 -6.43 17.26
C ALA A 233 -2.54 -7.80 17.32
N LYS A 234 -3.85 -7.82 17.62
CA LYS A 234 -4.70 -9.02 17.62
C LYS A 234 -5.91 -8.78 16.75
N SER A 235 -6.28 -9.80 15.96
CA SER A 235 -7.50 -9.81 15.18
C SER A 235 -8.14 -11.18 15.24
N SER A 236 -9.43 -11.24 15.57
CA SER A 236 -10.16 -12.49 15.63
C SER A 236 -11.45 -12.44 14.80
N PHE A 237 -11.83 -13.60 14.29
CA PHE A 237 -13.10 -13.84 13.59
C PHE A 237 -13.75 -15.09 14.14
N THR A 238 -15.04 -15.00 14.46
CA THR A 238 -15.90 -16.14 14.68
C THR A 238 -17.02 -16.09 13.66
N ILE A 239 -17.22 -17.16 12.91
CA ILE A 239 -18.26 -17.24 11.87
C ILE A 239 -19.07 -18.50 12.11
N VAL A 240 -20.40 -18.39 12.03
CA VAL A 240 -21.34 -19.50 11.96
C VAL A 240 -22.16 -19.34 10.70
N ASP A 241 -22.19 -20.36 9.86
CA ASP A 241 -22.94 -20.33 8.59
C ASP A 241 -23.77 -21.57 8.35
N LEU A 242 -24.87 -21.38 7.62
CA LEU A 242 -25.73 -22.44 7.10
C LEU A 242 -26.16 -22.05 5.68
N LYS A 243 -26.04 -22.99 4.74
CA LYS A 243 -26.45 -22.79 3.36
C LYS A 243 -27.03 -24.05 2.76
N SER A 244 -27.94 -23.85 1.83
CA SER A 244 -28.60 -24.91 1.08
C SER A 244 -28.70 -24.52 -0.39
N SER A 245 -28.49 -25.47 -1.28
CA SER A 245 -28.67 -25.28 -2.73
C SER A 245 -29.25 -26.55 -3.35
N GLY A 246 -30.08 -26.35 -4.37
CA GLY A 246 -30.72 -27.47 -5.05
C GLY A 246 -31.61 -27.02 -6.20
N GLU A 247 -32.18 -28.02 -6.89
CA GLU A 247 -33.11 -27.77 -7.99
C GLU A 247 -34.52 -27.54 -7.47
N ILE A 248 -35.21 -26.53 -8.03
CA ILE A 248 -36.57 -26.12 -7.61
C ILE A 248 -37.65 -26.39 -8.65
N GLY A 249 -37.28 -26.90 -9.82
CA GLY A 249 -38.20 -27.22 -10.91
C GLY A 249 -37.54 -27.10 -12.27
N ASN A 250 -38.31 -27.31 -13.33
CA ASN A 250 -37.82 -27.22 -14.71
C ASN A 250 -38.46 -26.04 -15.44
N LEU A 251 -37.61 -25.29 -16.14
CA LEU A 251 -37.95 -24.28 -17.10
C LEU A 251 -37.74 -24.84 -18.53
N PRO A 252 -38.22 -24.16 -19.60
CA PRO A 252 -38.00 -24.61 -20.97
C PRO A 252 -36.52 -24.83 -21.34
N GLY A 253 -35.59 -24.16 -20.66
CA GLY A 253 -34.15 -24.31 -20.87
C GLY A 253 -33.45 -25.36 -20.00
N GLY A 254 -34.13 -25.95 -19.01
CA GLY A 254 -33.54 -26.94 -18.07
C GLY A 254 -33.92 -26.71 -16.63
N ALA A 255 -33.23 -27.38 -15.71
CA ALA A 255 -33.49 -27.31 -14.27
C ALA A 255 -33.16 -25.93 -13.69
N ALA A 256 -34.14 -25.31 -13.04
CA ALA A 256 -33.93 -24.08 -12.26
C ALA A 256 -33.36 -24.44 -10.89
N SER A 257 -32.32 -23.69 -10.45
CA SER A 257 -31.64 -23.93 -9.18
C SER A 257 -31.72 -22.72 -8.26
N VAL A 258 -31.76 -22.98 -6.97
CA VAL A 258 -31.73 -21.97 -5.89
C VAL A 258 -30.58 -22.24 -4.93
N ALA A 259 -29.94 -21.19 -4.44
CA ALA A 259 -29.10 -21.26 -3.25
C ALA A 259 -29.57 -20.20 -2.25
N ILE A 260 -29.66 -20.60 -0.98
CA ILE A 260 -29.99 -19.70 0.14
C ILE A 260 -29.00 -19.93 1.28
N GLY A 261 -28.75 -18.91 2.06
CA GLY A 261 -27.88 -19.06 3.23
C GLY A 261 -27.99 -17.92 4.22
N ALA A 262 -27.53 -18.22 5.43
CA ALA A 262 -27.41 -17.31 6.55
C ALA A 262 -26.02 -17.41 7.17
N GLU A 263 -25.48 -16.29 7.62
CA GLU A 263 -24.19 -16.20 8.29
C GLU A 263 -24.30 -15.23 9.47
N PHE A 264 -23.71 -15.62 10.59
CA PHE A 264 -23.40 -14.70 11.68
C PHE A 264 -21.88 -14.63 11.84
N ARG A 265 -21.35 -13.41 11.95
CA ARG A 265 -19.92 -13.17 12.10
C ARG A 265 -19.64 -12.13 13.17
N ARG A 266 -18.70 -12.44 14.07
CA ARG A 266 -18.10 -11.50 15.01
C ARG A 266 -16.67 -11.20 14.60
N GLU A 267 -16.33 -9.93 14.52
CA GLU A 267 -15.00 -9.42 14.16
C GLU A 267 -14.46 -8.59 15.33
N GLU A 268 -13.20 -8.82 15.68
CA GLU A 268 -12.51 -8.05 16.72
C GLU A 268 -11.12 -7.65 16.25
N ARG A 269 -10.70 -6.44 16.62
CA ARG A 269 -9.35 -5.95 16.36
C ARG A 269 -8.85 -5.09 17.50
N LYS A 270 -7.63 -5.39 17.99
CA LYS A 270 -6.94 -4.62 19.01
C LYS A 270 -5.50 -4.36 18.58
N VAL A 271 -5.04 -3.11 18.67
CA VAL A 271 -3.66 -2.71 18.43
C VAL A 271 -3.18 -1.96 19.66
N THR A 272 -2.14 -2.49 20.30
CA THR A 272 -1.55 -1.95 21.53
C THR A 272 -0.11 -1.54 21.22
N PRO A 273 0.18 -0.23 21.15
CA PRO A 273 1.55 0.25 20.96
C PRO A 273 2.39 0.06 22.22
N ASP A 274 3.70 0.05 22.02
CA ASP A 274 4.66 0.09 23.13
C ASP A 274 4.43 1.35 24.00
N PRO A 275 4.40 1.23 25.34
CA PRO A 275 4.17 2.37 26.25
C PRO A 275 5.10 3.57 26.02
N ILE A 276 6.36 3.33 25.64
CA ILE A 276 7.32 4.41 25.36
C ILE A 276 6.88 5.31 24.17
N LYS A 277 6.14 4.76 23.22
CA LYS A 277 5.59 5.52 22.08
C LYS A 277 4.47 6.45 22.52
N LEU A 278 3.68 6.06 23.52
CA LEU A 278 2.55 6.87 24.03
C LEU A 278 3.00 8.20 24.66
N VAL A 279 4.24 8.27 25.12
CA VAL A 279 4.83 9.49 25.70
C VAL A 279 5.81 10.20 24.75
N GLY A 280 5.82 9.84 23.46
CA GLY A 280 6.75 10.41 22.48
C GLY A 280 8.23 10.08 22.78
N GLY A 281 8.47 8.99 23.49
CA GLY A 281 9.80 8.60 23.96
C GLY A 281 10.71 7.99 22.89
N ILE A 282 10.20 7.79 21.66
CA ILE A 282 10.97 7.33 20.51
C ILE A 282 11.00 8.43 19.45
N PHE A 283 12.21 8.88 19.12
CA PHE A 283 12.44 9.93 18.16
C PHE A 283 11.94 9.59 16.75
N GLY A 284 11.18 10.51 16.16
CA GLY A 284 10.70 10.40 14.78
C GLY A 284 9.71 9.26 14.52
N ARG A 285 9.04 8.73 15.57
CA ARG A 285 8.05 7.67 15.43
C ARG A 285 6.65 8.12 15.81
N GLY A 286 5.70 7.71 14.99
CA GLY A 286 4.28 7.82 15.30
C GLY A 286 3.78 6.65 16.13
N VAL A 287 2.54 6.77 16.58
CA VAL A 287 1.81 5.76 17.36
C VAL A 287 0.57 5.32 16.57
N ALA A 288 0.25 4.04 16.64
CA ALA A 288 -1.02 3.52 16.16
C ALA A 288 -1.67 2.70 17.26
N SER A 289 -2.93 2.97 17.56
CA SER A 289 -3.77 2.19 18.48
C SER A 289 -5.14 1.93 17.88
N ALA A 290 -5.72 0.79 18.20
CA ALA A 290 -7.10 0.47 17.83
C ALA A 290 -7.71 -0.49 18.86
N ASP A 291 -9.01 -0.35 19.11
CA ASP A 291 -9.79 -1.28 19.92
C ASP A 291 -11.23 -1.26 19.42
N GLY A 292 -11.67 -2.35 18.82
CA GLY A 292 -13.00 -2.42 18.24
C GLY A 292 -13.47 -3.83 17.95
N SER A 293 -14.78 -4.00 18.00
CA SER A 293 -15.47 -5.22 17.62
C SER A 293 -16.79 -4.90 16.93
N ARG A 294 -17.29 -5.84 16.14
CA ARG A 294 -18.63 -5.76 15.56
C ARG A 294 -19.21 -7.14 15.29
N ASP A 295 -20.52 -7.20 15.25
CA ASP A 295 -21.31 -8.33 14.84
C ASP A 295 -21.94 -8.06 13.47
N VAL A 296 -21.99 -9.09 12.63
CA VAL A 296 -22.57 -9.03 11.29
C VAL A 296 -23.51 -10.21 11.11
N SER A 297 -24.75 -9.92 10.73
CA SER A 297 -25.74 -10.94 10.35
C SER A 297 -26.04 -10.81 8.86
N THR A 298 -25.99 -11.91 8.14
CA THR A 298 -26.15 -11.95 6.68
C THR A 298 -27.22 -12.94 6.29
N LEU A 299 -28.06 -12.56 5.31
CA LEU A 299 -28.94 -13.44 4.56
C LEU A 299 -28.67 -13.27 3.07
N PHE A 300 -28.63 -14.35 2.33
CA PHE A 300 -28.47 -14.31 0.89
C PHE A 300 -29.28 -15.36 0.16
N GLY A 301 -29.62 -15.05 -1.09
CA GLY A 301 -30.26 -15.97 -2.01
C GLY A 301 -29.77 -15.74 -3.44
N GLU A 302 -29.69 -16.82 -4.19
CA GLU A 302 -29.30 -16.84 -5.59
C GLU A 302 -30.20 -17.79 -6.37
N LEU A 303 -30.58 -17.40 -7.61
CA LEU A 303 -31.36 -18.15 -8.56
C LEU A 303 -30.58 -18.30 -9.86
N VAL A 304 -30.56 -19.51 -10.40
CA VAL A 304 -30.07 -19.81 -11.76
C VAL A 304 -31.26 -20.33 -12.56
N LEU A 305 -31.63 -19.57 -13.60
CA LEU A 305 -32.85 -19.77 -14.36
C LEU A 305 -32.52 -19.99 -15.85
N PRO A 306 -32.45 -21.24 -16.33
CA PRO A 306 -32.37 -21.52 -17.75
C PRO A 306 -33.74 -21.27 -18.39
N VAL A 307 -34.01 -20.01 -18.74
CA VAL A 307 -35.35 -19.52 -19.18
C VAL A 307 -35.79 -20.22 -20.44
N VAL A 308 -34.89 -20.32 -21.42
CA VAL A 308 -35.02 -21.11 -22.64
C VAL A 308 -33.70 -21.82 -22.93
N THR A 309 -33.70 -22.80 -23.84
CA THR A 309 -32.56 -23.71 -24.07
C THR A 309 -31.20 -23.02 -24.27
N ASN A 310 -31.21 -21.78 -24.75
CA ASN A 310 -29.98 -21.03 -25.01
C ASN A 310 -29.81 -19.73 -24.21
N VAL A 311 -30.70 -19.48 -23.24
CA VAL A 311 -30.66 -18.28 -22.40
C VAL A 311 -30.74 -18.68 -20.93
N GLU A 312 -29.70 -18.35 -20.17
CA GLU A 312 -29.63 -18.48 -18.73
C GLU A 312 -29.61 -17.10 -18.08
N VAL A 313 -30.42 -16.92 -17.05
CA VAL A 313 -30.45 -15.71 -16.21
C VAL A 313 -30.07 -16.09 -14.78
N GLN A 314 -29.18 -15.32 -14.19
CA GLN A 314 -28.81 -15.44 -12.78
C GLN A 314 -29.27 -14.20 -12.03
N ALA A 315 -29.88 -14.37 -10.86
CA ALA A 315 -30.26 -13.29 -9.97
C ALA A 315 -29.81 -13.63 -8.54
N ALA A 316 -29.16 -12.67 -7.89
CA ALA A 316 -28.74 -12.84 -6.49
C ALA A 316 -29.06 -11.59 -5.67
N LEU A 317 -29.37 -11.81 -4.40
CA LEU A 317 -29.61 -10.76 -3.43
C LEU A 317 -28.94 -11.12 -2.11
N ARG A 318 -28.17 -10.20 -1.54
CA ARG A 318 -27.55 -10.34 -0.24
C ARG A 318 -27.90 -9.15 0.64
N TYR A 319 -28.30 -9.41 1.87
CA TYR A 319 -28.58 -8.43 2.90
C TYR A 319 -27.64 -8.67 4.08
N ASP A 320 -26.86 -7.64 4.42
CA ASP A 320 -25.93 -7.65 5.55
C ASP A 320 -26.37 -6.61 6.57
N ARG A 321 -26.43 -6.99 7.85
CA ARG A 321 -26.68 -6.09 8.98
C ARG A 321 -25.48 -6.09 9.90
N TYR A 322 -24.87 -4.93 10.04
CA TYR A 322 -23.71 -4.65 10.88
C TYR A 322 -24.14 -3.92 12.15
N SER A 323 -23.54 -4.26 13.29
CA SER A 323 -23.87 -3.65 14.58
C SER A 323 -23.40 -2.20 14.74
N ASP A 324 -22.44 -1.76 13.90
CA ASP A 324 -21.78 -0.44 14.00
C ASP A 324 -22.33 0.62 13.04
N TYR A 325 -22.70 0.30 11.80
CA TYR A 325 -23.14 1.31 10.83
C TYR A 325 -24.51 1.04 10.19
N GLY A 326 -25.15 -0.09 10.47
CA GLY A 326 -26.46 -0.46 9.92
C GLY A 326 -26.41 -1.53 8.83
N SER A 327 -27.15 -1.39 7.74
CA SER A 327 -27.33 -2.47 6.77
C SER A 327 -26.91 -2.10 5.35
N SER A 328 -26.63 -3.12 4.54
CA SER A 328 -26.32 -3.03 3.12
C SER A 328 -27.08 -4.10 2.34
N LEU A 329 -27.58 -3.72 1.17
CA LEU A 329 -28.29 -4.62 0.23
C LEU A 329 -27.55 -4.63 -1.10
N THR A 330 -27.18 -5.82 -1.58
CA THR A 330 -26.38 -6.01 -2.80
C THR A 330 -27.07 -6.94 -3.79
N PRO A 331 -27.80 -6.41 -4.77
CA PRO A 331 -28.38 -7.17 -5.88
C PRO A 331 -27.34 -7.43 -6.97
N LYS A 332 -27.49 -8.58 -7.65
CA LYS A 332 -26.80 -8.95 -8.89
C LYS A 332 -27.78 -9.57 -9.86
N VAL A 333 -27.67 -9.20 -11.14
CA VAL A 333 -28.37 -9.88 -12.24
C VAL A 333 -27.34 -10.10 -13.37
N ALA A 334 -27.36 -11.29 -13.93
CA ALA A 334 -26.53 -11.64 -15.08
C ALA A 334 -27.32 -12.46 -16.08
N ALA A 335 -26.95 -12.38 -17.34
CA ALA A 335 -27.55 -13.19 -18.40
C ALA A 335 -26.46 -13.69 -19.36
N THR A 336 -26.61 -14.91 -19.80
CA THR A 336 -25.80 -15.54 -20.84
C THR A 336 -26.73 -16.02 -21.93
N TRP A 337 -26.43 -15.66 -23.20
CA TRP A 337 -27.17 -16.08 -24.35
C TRP A 337 -26.24 -16.79 -25.34
N ALA A 338 -26.45 -18.09 -25.50
CA ALA A 338 -25.79 -18.91 -26.51
C ALA A 338 -26.48 -18.73 -27.88
N ILE A 339 -26.06 -17.72 -28.66
CA ILE A 339 -26.61 -17.42 -29.99
C ILE A 339 -26.34 -18.59 -30.95
N ALA A 340 -25.17 -19.21 -30.81
CA ALA A 340 -24.74 -20.38 -31.57
C ALA A 340 -23.93 -21.32 -30.63
N PRO A 341 -23.74 -22.59 -30.99
CA PRO A 341 -22.90 -23.50 -30.22
C PRO A 341 -21.48 -22.97 -29.98
N THR A 342 -21.00 -22.13 -30.89
CA THR A 342 -19.64 -21.55 -30.83
C THR A 342 -19.63 -20.10 -30.37
N PHE A 343 -20.79 -19.46 -30.12
CA PHE A 343 -20.81 -18.03 -29.78
C PHE A 343 -21.84 -17.71 -28.70
N LYS A 344 -21.35 -17.12 -27.60
CA LYS A 344 -22.16 -16.73 -26.44
C LYS A 344 -21.98 -15.25 -26.15
N LEU A 345 -23.06 -14.55 -25.87
CA LEU A 345 -23.06 -13.23 -25.26
C LEU A 345 -23.23 -13.36 -23.74
N ARG A 346 -22.60 -12.48 -22.99
CA ARG A 346 -22.78 -12.38 -21.55
C ARG A 346 -22.86 -10.94 -21.09
N THR A 347 -23.70 -10.69 -20.10
CA THR A 347 -23.80 -9.37 -19.46
C THR A 347 -24.09 -9.52 -17.99
N SER A 348 -23.63 -8.57 -17.18
CA SER A 348 -23.99 -8.53 -15.76
C SER A 348 -24.10 -7.11 -15.25
N PHE A 349 -24.98 -6.94 -14.27
CA PHE A 349 -25.06 -5.78 -13.39
C PHE A 349 -24.96 -6.26 -11.95
N ALA A 350 -24.09 -5.63 -11.16
CA ALA A 350 -23.97 -5.92 -9.74
C ALA A 350 -23.77 -4.63 -8.94
N ARG A 351 -24.42 -4.55 -7.79
CA ARG A 351 -24.03 -3.62 -6.73
C ARG A 351 -23.15 -4.34 -5.72
N GLY A 352 -22.20 -3.61 -5.15
CA GLY A 352 -21.34 -4.06 -4.08
C GLY A 352 -21.17 -2.96 -3.04
N PHE A 353 -20.60 -3.32 -1.90
CA PHE A 353 -20.22 -2.36 -0.88
C PHE A 353 -18.90 -2.78 -0.22
N ARG A 354 -18.24 -1.80 0.41
CA ARG A 354 -17.17 -2.04 1.37
C ARG A 354 -17.62 -1.49 2.73
N ALA A 355 -17.73 -2.36 3.71
CA ALA A 355 -17.93 -1.93 5.10
C ALA A 355 -16.73 -1.08 5.56
N PRO A 356 -16.93 -0.04 6.38
CA PRO A 356 -15.81 0.61 7.05
C PRO A 356 -14.98 -0.41 7.81
N ALA A 357 -13.65 -0.29 7.77
CA ALA A 357 -12.79 -1.11 8.62
C ALA A 357 -12.99 -0.74 10.10
N LEU A 358 -12.73 -1.67 11.02
CA LEU A 358 -12.83 -1.38 12.46
C LEU A 358 -11.95 -0.19 12.85
N THR A 359 -10.79 -0.03 12.22
CA THR A 359 -9.91 1.14 12.43
C THR A 359 -10.43 2.46 11.85
N GLU A 360 -11.42 2.42 10.96
CA GLU A 360 -12.04 3.61 10.39
C GLU A 360 -13.23 4.12 11.20
N ILE A 361 -13.92 3.22 11.93
CA ILE A 361 -15.21 3.50 12.58
C ILE A 361 -15.18 3.35 14.11
N THR A 362 -14.32 2.50 14.68
CA THR A 362 -14.22 2.27 16.12
C THR A 362 -13.11 3.10 16.77
N LYS A 363 -12.79 2.86 18.04
CA LYS A 363 -11.73 3.59 18.75
C LYS A 363 -10.37 3.30 18.13
N SER A 364 -9.90 4.19 17.26
CA SER A 364 -8.55 4.14 16.71
C SER A 364 -7.94 5.52 16.58
N THR A 365 -6.62 5.57 16.74
CA THR A 365 -5.82 6.77 16.54
C THR A 365 -4.49 6.38 15.92
N THR A 366 -4.10 7.10 14.87
CA THR A 366 -2.77 6.97 14.28
C THR A 366 -2.14 8.34 14.18
N SER A 367 -0.92 8.49 14.70
CA SER A 367 -0.14 9.71 14.52
C SER A 367 0.89 9.55 13.41
N GLY A 368 1.05 10.61 12.62
CA GLY A 368 2.00 10.69 11.52
C GLY A 368 2.47 12.12 11.31
N PHE A 369 3.23 12.33 10.24
CA PHE A 369 3.79 13.65 9.91
C PHE A 369 3.59 13.95 8.43
N PHE A 370 3.28 15.22 8.13
CA PHE A 370 3.34 15.78 6.80
C PHE A 370 4.54 16.73 6.73
N ASN A 371 5.49 16.44 5.86
CA ASN A 371 6.72 17.21 5.74
C ASN A 371 6.69 18.16 4.54
N GLY A 372 7.34 19.31 4.67
CA GLY A 372 7.47 20.29 3.60
C GLY A 372 6.17 21.04 3.29
N VAL A 373 5.29 21.19 4.26
CA VAL A 373 3.99 21.87 4.12
C VAL A 373 4.16 23.37 4.38
N ASP A 374 3.54 24.18 3.55
CA ASP A 374 3.42 25.62 3.79
C ASP A 374 2.16 25.89 4.61
N ASP A 375 2.29 26.52 5.79
CA ASP A 375 1.18 27.01 6.57
C ASP A 375 0.62 28.29 5.90
N PRO A 376 -0.60 28.29 5.34
CA PRO A 376 -1.10 29.41 4.56
C PRO A 376 -1.16 30.74 5.35
N ARG A 377 -1.31 30.66 6.68
CA ARG A 377 -1.39 31.83 7.55
C ARG A 377 -0.03 32.37 8.00
N ARG A 378 1.03 31.57 7.89
CA ARG A 378 2.37 31.92 8.37
C ARG A 378 3.46 31.80 7.31
N CYS A 379 3.20 31.23 6.15
CA CYS A 379 4.14 31.20 5.04
C CYS A 379 3.90 32.39 4.12
N LEU A 380 4.37 33.57 4.53
CA LEU A 380 4.20 34.84 3.83
C LEU A 380 5.49 35.23 3.12
N ARG A 381 5.83 34.54 2.05
CA ARG A 381 7.06 34.82 1.26
C ARG A 381 6.96 36.15 0.52
N PRO A 382 8.04 36.97 0.50
CA PRO A 382 9.36 36.74 1.11
C PRO A 382 9.49 37.19 2.56
N THR A 383 8.49 37.82 3.14
CA THR A 383 8.56 38.57 4.40
C THR A 383 8.68 37.69 5.64
N TYR A 384 7.99 36.54 5.67
CA TYR A 384 8.04 35.60 6.78
C TYR A 384 8.03 34.15 6.27
N THR A 385 9.00 33.38 6.67
CA THR A 385 9.19 32.00 6.15
C THR A 385 9.19 30.92 7.22
N ALA A 386 8.99 31.25 8.50
CA ALA A 386 8.98 30.26 9.57
C ALA A 386 7.84 29.23 9.43
N GLY A 387 6.72 29.62 8.82
CA GLY A 387 5.62 28.71 8.49
C GLY A 387 5.76 27.97 7.15
N CYS A 388 6.89 28.11 6.44
CA CYS A 388 7.07 27.53 5.12
C CYS A 388 7.87 26.23 5.19
N ALA A 389 7.40 25.22 4.47
CA ALA A 389 8.02 23.89 4.40
C ALA A 389 8.23 23.25 5.79
N VAL A 390 7.25 23.44 6.67
CA VAL A 390 7.27 22.89 8.03
C VAL A 390 6.85 21.42 8.04
N SER A 391 7.22 20.71 9.11
CA SER A 391 6.71 19.38 9.40
C SER A 391 5.51 19.52 10.33
N ILE A 392 4.35 19.06 9.90
CA ILE A 392 3.11 19.17 10.67
C ILE A 392 2.70 17.78 11.15
N PRO A 393 2.60 17.56 12.47
CA PRO A 393 2.04 16.33 13.01
C PRO A 393 0.56 16.21 12.66
N ALA A 394 0.13 14.99 12.35
CA ALA A 394 -1.26 14.68 12.11
C ALA A 394 -1.75 13.54 13.02
N LEU A 395 -2.95 13.71 13.56
CA LEU A 395 -3.71 12.67 14.23
C LEU A 395 -4.83 12.22 13.29
N ILE A 396 -4.76 10.99 12.83
CA ILE A 396 -5.83 10.33 12.08
C ILE A 396 -6.67 9.56 13.08
N VAL A 397 -7.93 9.98 13.23
CA VAL A 397 -8.86 9.38 14.20
C VAL A 397 -10.01 8.67 13.48
N ALA A 398 -10.53 7.63 14.10
CA ALA A 398 -11.75 6.99 13.61
C ALA A 398 -12.95 7.95 13.65
N ASN A 399 -13.90 7.68 12.76
CA ASN A 399 -15.14 8.45 12.71
C ASN A 399 -16.35 7.47 12.73
N PRO A 400 -17.13 7.39 13.80
CA PRO A 400 -18.29 6.50 13.89
C PRO A 400 -19.43 6.84 12.93
N LEU A 401 -19.37 7.99 12.26
CA LEU A 401 -20.38 8.44 11.29
C LEU A 401 -20.08 7.96 9.85
N VAL A 402 -18.96 7.29 9.63
CA VAL A 402 -18.59 6.78 8.30
C VAL A 402 -19.59 5.74 7.83
N ARG A 403 -19.98 5.85 6.56
CA ARG A 403 -20.93 4.96 5.88
C ARG A 403 -20.17 4.00 4.96
N PRO A 404 -20.79 2.87 4.55
CA PRO A 404 -20.19 1.99 3.57
C PRO A 404 -19.90 2.69 2.24
N GLU A 405 -18.80 2.35 1.61
CA GLU A 405 -18.59 2.63 0.20
C GLU A 405 -19.57 1.80 -0.64
N LYS A 406 -20.03 2.34 -1.75
CA LYS A 406 -20.93 1.66 -2.68
C LYS A 406 -20.26 1.50 -4.03
N ALA A 407 -20.38 0.35 -4.63
CA ALA A 407 -19.91 0.07 -5.97
C ALA A 407 -21.05 -0.35 -6.88
N GLU A 408 -21.00 0.08 -8.13
CA GLU A 408 -21.84 -0.38 -9.22
C GLU A 408 -20.92 -0.88 -10.35
N SER A 409 -21.17 -2.10 -10.81
CA SER A 409 -20.39 -2.76 -11.85
C SER A 409 -21.30 -3.22 -12.97
N TYR A 410 -20.93 -2.86 -14.19
CA TYR A 410 -21.55 -3.35 -15.43
C TYR A 410 -20.48 -4.08 -16.23
N THR A 411 -20.82 -5.27 -16.73
CA THR A 411 -19.98 -5.99 -17.68
C THR A 411 -20.81 -6.43 -18.87
N GLY A 412 -20.20 -6.48 -20.04
CA GLY A 412 -20.83 -6.99 -21.25
C GLY A 412 -19.78 -7.46 -22.23
N GLY A 413 -19.96 -8.64 -22.77
CA GLY A 413 -18.96 -9.23 -23.63
C GLY A 413 -19.46 -10.47 -24.36
N PHE A 414 -18.52 -11.13 -25.05
CA PHE A 414 -18.81 -12.36 -25.77
C PHE A 414 -17.70 -13.40 -25.55
N ILE A 415 -18.07 -14.64 -25.78
CA ILE A 415 -17.17 -15.79 -25.87
C ILE A 415 -17.37 -16.41 -27.24
N TRP A 416 -16.28 -16.58 -27.98
CA TRP A 416 -16.25 -17.23 -29.28
C TRP A 416 -15.34 -18.43 -29.27
N GLU A 417 -15.90 -19.60 -29.51
CA GLU A 417 -15.22 -20.92 -29.47
C GLU A 417 -15.39 -21.59 -30.86
N PRO A 418 -14.69 -21.09 -31.90
CA PRO A 418 -14.88 -21.61 -33.28
C PRO A 418 -14.47 -23.08 -33.41
N SER A 419 -13.64 -23.59 -32.48
CA SER A 419 -13.24 -25.00 -32.42
C SER A 419 -12.91 -25.39 -30.98
N THR A 420 -12.79 -26.68 -30.73
CA THR A 420 -12.34 -27.21 -29.41
C THR A 420 -10.91 -26.78 -29.02
N SER A 421 -10.14 -26.30 -29.98
CA SER A 421 -8.75 -25.86 -29.81
C SER A 421 -8.60 -24.34 -29.70
N SER A 422 -9.66 -23.56 -29.91
CA SER A 422 -9.61 -22.10 -29.91
C SER A 422 -10.76 -21.47 -29.15
N SER A 423 -10.45 -20.46 -28.33
CA SER A 423 -11.43 -19.64 -27.65
C SER A 423 -10.94 -18.20 -27.58
N VAL A 424 -11.88 -17.25 -27.70
CA VAL A 424 -11.66 -15.82 -27.50
C VAL A 424 -12.79 -15.30 -26.64
N SER A 425 -12.47 -14.59 -25.56
CA SER A 425 -13.46 -13.77 -24.85
C SER A 425 -13.03 -12.31 -24.83
N VAL A 426 -14.02 -11.44 -24.98
CA VAL A 426 -13.84 -9.99 -24.90
C VAL A 426 -14.93 -9.43 -24.00
N ASP A 427 -14.54 -8.73 -22.94
CA ASP A 427 -15.45 -8.18 -21.97
C ASP A 427 -15.15 -6.70 -21.71
N TYR A 428 -16.13 -5.86 -21.99
CA TYR A 428 -16.14 -4.49 -21.51
C TYR A 428 -16.60 -4.46 -20.06
N PHE A 429 -15.91 -3.67 -19.23
CA PHE A 429 -16.31 -3.42 -17.85
C PHE A 429 -16.38 -1.92 -17.53
N SER A 430 -17.30 -1.57 -16.65
CA SER A 430 -17.44 -0.24 -16.08
C SER A 430 -17.75 -0.36 -14.61
N ILE A 431 -16.83 0.13 -13.75
CA ILE A 431 -16.94 0.05 -12.30
C ILE A 431 -16.90 1.47 -11.75
N THR A 432 -17.92 1.83 -10.96
CA THR A 432 -17.96 3.11 -10.24
C THR A 432 -18.07 2.82 -8.75
N ARG A 433 -17.12 3.33 -7.96
CA ARG A 433 -17.19 3.35 -6.49
C ARG A 433 -17.53 4.75 -6.03
N ARG A 434 -18.45 4.87 -5.07
CA ARG A 434 -18.88 6.14 -4.47
C ARG A 434 -18.80 6.07 -2.97
N ASN A 435 -18.75 7.25 -2.34
CA ASN A 435 -18.62 7.39 -0.89
C ASN A 435 -17.34 6.69 -0.38
N GLU A 436 -16.25 6.76 -1.13
CA GLU A 436 -14.98 6.16 -0.72
C GLU A 436 -14.52 6.75 0.59
N ILE A 437 -14.11 5.87 1.51
CA ILE A 437 -13.65 6.27 2.83
C ILE A 437 -12.20 6.71 2.73
N SER A 438 -11.97 7.98 3.02
CA SER A 438 -10.66 8.60 3.03
C SER A 438 -10.60 9.65 4.12
N PHE A 439 -9.44 10.23 4.37
CA PHE A 439 -9.28 11.40 5.24
C PHE A 439 -9.05 12.67 4.42
N LEU A 440 -9.51 13.78 4.95
CA LEU A 440 -9.30 15.08 4.34
C LEU A 440 -7.81 15.35 4.17
N SER A 441 -7.42 15.88 3.03
CA SER A 441 -6.03 16.27 2.80
C SER A 441 -5.62 17.40 3.75
N LEU A 442 -4.36 17.41 4.16
CA LEU A 442 -3.84 18.47 5.01
C LEU A 442 -4.02 19.87 4.37
N THR A 443 -3.73 19.99 3.08
CA THR A 443 -3.90 21.24 2.34
C THR A 443 -5.34 21.73 2.37
N GLU A 444 -6.31 20.83 2.24
CA GLU A 444 -7.72 21.18 2.30
C GLU A 444 -8.13 21.66 3.70
N ILE A 445 -7.65 21.00 4.76
CA ILE A 445 -7.89 21.43 6.14
C ILE A 445 -7.28 22.81 6.40
N LEU A 446 -6.03 23.03 5.98
CA LEU A 446 -5.32 24.29 6.20
C LEU A 446 -5.97 25.47 5.45
N ASN A 447 -6.43 25.24 4.22
CA ASN A 447 -7.09 26.27 3.41
C ASN A 447 -8.50 26.63 3.93
N ASN A 448 -9.11 25.77 4.72
CA ASN A 448 -10.43 25.98 5.31
C ASN A 448 -10.36 26.25 6.83
N GLU A 449 -9.21 26.66 7.34
CA GLU A 449 -9.07 27.06 8.75
C GLU A 449 -10.01 28.23 9.09
N GLY A 450 -10.75 28.08 10.19
CA GLY A 450 -11.79 29.06 10.61
C GLY A 450 -13.15 28.84 9.96
N SER A 451 -13.30 27.85 9.08
CA SER A 451 -14.60 27.46 8.55
C SER A 451 -15.51 26.91 9.65
N THR A 452 -16.80 27.22 9.56
CA THR A 452 -17.86 26.64 10.41
C THR A 452 -18.31 25.25 9.91
N ASP A 453 -17.86 24.80 8.73
CA ASP A 453 -18.16 23.47 8.22
C ASP A 453 -17.59 22.40 9.17
N PRO A 454 -18.42 21.47 9.68
CA PRO A 454 -17.99 20.43 10.62
C PRO A 454 -16.84 19.55 10.09
N ARG A 455 -16.63 19.52 8.78
CA ARG A 455 -15.50 18.80 8.18
C ARG A 455 -14.16 19.44 8.52
N TYR A 456 -14.10 20.75 8.72
CA TYR A 456 -12.86 21.52 8.93
C TYR A 456 -12.77 22.18 10.31
N ALA A 457 -13.90 22.46 10.93
CA ALA A 457 -13.96 23.17 12.21
C ALA A 457 -13.19 22.46 13.32
N GLY A 458 -12.32 23.19 14.03
CA GLY A 458 -11.57 22.69 15.18
C GLY A 458 -10.49 21.65 14.90
N ARG A 459 -10.11 21.45 13.62
CA ARG A 459 -9.12 20.44 13.27
C ARG A 459 -7.67 20.86 13.40
N ILE A 460 -7.39 22.15 13.51
CA ILE A 460 -6.06 22.71 13.65
C ILE A 460 -5.88 23.18 15.09
N THR A 461 -4.84 22.70 15.74
CA THR A 461 -4.41 23.21 17.06
C THR A 461 -3.13 23.98 16.88
N ARG A 462 -3.10 25.24 17.37
CA ARG A 462 -1.97 26.14 17.29
C ARG A 462 -1.39 26.45 18.66
N ASP A 463 -0.11 26.81 18.68
CA ASP A 463 0.59 27.31 19.86
C ASP A 463 0.43 28.85 19.93
N PRO A 464 -0.39 29.37 20.83
CA PRO A 464 -0.62 30.81 20.93
C PRO A 464 0.61 31.57 21.46
N THR A 465 1.61 30.88 22.00
CA THR A 465 2.84 31.48 22.51
C THR A 465 3.94 31.59 21.44
N ASN A 466 3.85 30.82 20.36
CA ASN A 466 4.80 30.84 19.24
C ASN A 466 4.28 31.75 18.12
N THR A 467 4.20 33.04 18.42
CA THR A 467 3.76 34.09 17.48
C THR A 467 4.92 34.95 16.99
N SER A 468 4.74 35.64 15.88
CA SER A 468 5.70 36.59 15.32
C SER A 468 5.06 37.98 15.15
N PRO A 469 5.69 39.04 15.65
CA PRO A 469 5.17 40.40 15.48
C PRO A 469 5.18 40.86 14.01
N THR A 470 5.93 40.17 13.14
CA THR A 470 6.02 40.48 11.70
C THR A 470 4.90 39.86 10.86
N VAL A 471 4.07 39.01 11.47
CA VAL A 471 2.91 38.38 10.82
C VAL A 471 1.64 39.00 11.40
N PRO A 472 0.84 39.71 10.59
CA PRO A 472 -0.42 40.31 11.07
C PRO A 472 -1.35 39.23 11.62
N ASN A 473 -1.82 39.43 12.85
CA ASN A 473 -2.73 38.48 13.53
C ASN A 473 -2.20 37.03 13.51
N ASP A 474 -0.90 36.86 13.80
CA ASP A 474 -0.26 35.53 13.79
C ASP A 474 -1.02 34.56 14.73
N PRO A 475 -1.60 33.48 14.21
CA PRO A 475 -2.34 32.53 15.03
C PRO A 475 -1.44 31.57 15.82
N GLY A 476 -0.12 31.72 15.70
CA GLY A 476 0.88 30.80 16.26
C GLY A 476 1.19 29.59 15.38
N ALA A 477 2.23 28.87 15.74
CA ALA A 477 2.66 27.68 15.01
C ALA A 477 1.63 26.55 15.12
N ILE A 478 1.49 25.74 14.07
CA ILE A 478 0.65 24.53 14.12
C ILE A 478 1.31 23.49 15.01
N LEU A 479 0.65 23.08 16.10
CA LEU A 479 1.06 21.99 16.96
C LEU A 479 0.71 20.64 16.35
N PHE A 480 -0.52 20.47 15.91
CA PHE A 480 -0.97 19.31 15.16
C PHE A 480 -2.26 19.60 14.39
N VAL A 481 -2.54 18.75 13.42
CA VAL A 481 -3.81 18.73 12.67
C VAL A 481 -4.52 17.39 12.94
N SER A 482 -5.77 17.47 13.40
CA SER A 482 -6.63 16.29 13.52
C SER A 482 -7.39 16.08 12.22
N THR A 483 -7.24 14.93 11.60
CA THR A 483 -8.07 14.49 10.48
C THR A 483 -8.78 13.19 10.85
N GLY A 484 -9.87 12.88 10.17
CA GLY A 484 -10.65 11.68 10.41
C GLY A 484 -11.17 11.11 9.11
N PHE A 485 -11.57 9.86 9.18
CA PHE A 485 -12.18 9.21 8.03
C PHE A 485 -13.53 9.83 7.68
N ASN A 486 -13.79 10.00 6.40
CA ASN A 486 -15.03 10.55 5.86
C ASN A 486 -15.33 9.88 4.53
N ASN A 487 -16.61 9.88 4.13
CA ASN A 487 -17.01 9.42 2.81
C ASN A 487 -16.82 10.57 1.80
N LEU A 488 -15.71 10.59 1.10
CA LEU A 488 -15.28 11.73 0.30
C LEU A 488 -15.27 11.44 -1.20
N GLY A 489 -14.73 10.27 -1.60
CA GLY A 489 -14.31 10.04 -2.96
C GLY A 489 -15.32 9.32 -3.86
N GLU A 490 -15.10 9.47 -5.14
CA GLU A 490 -15.65 8.63 -6.21
C GLU A 490 -14.48 8.18 -7.10
N THR A 491 -14.46 6.89 -7.45
CA THR A 491 -13.53 6.34 -8.45
C THR A 491 -14.34 5.68 -9.55
N ARG A 492 -13.94 5.92 -10.82
CA ARG A 492 -14.50 5.24 -11.98
C ARG A 492 -13.39 4.64 -12.82
N VAL A 493 -13.59 3.36 -13.16
CA VAL A 493 -12.69 2.61 -14.04
C VAL A 493 -13.51 1.95 -15.13
N LYS A 494 -13.07 2.12 -16.39
CA LYS A 494 -13.66 1.45 -17.56
C LYS A 494 -12.54 0.86 -18.39
N GLY A 495 -12.82 -0.29 -18.99
CA GLY A 495 -11.83 -0.95 -19.83
C GLY A 495 -12.41 -2.13 -20.59
N LEU A 496 -11.50 -2.80 -21.26
CA LEU A 496 -11.75 -4.01 -22.04
C LEU A 496 -10.74 -5.07 -21.61
N ASP A 497 -11.25 -6.24 -21.25
CA ASP A 497 -10.44 -7.43 -21.03
C ASP A 497 -10.57 -8.34 -22.27
N VAL A 498 -9.41 -8.86 -22.71
CA VAL A 498 -9.33 -9.83 -23.82
C VAL A 498 -8.60 -11.06 -23.31
N ASP A 499 -9.20 -12.22 -23.49
CA ASP A 499 -8.59 -13.52 -23.27
C ASP A 499 -8.70 -14.34 -24.54
N ALA A 500 -7.59 -14.87 -25.04
CA ALA A 500 -7.58 -15.71 -26.22
C ALA A 500 -6.68 -16.92 -25.99
N ARG A 501 -7.18 -18.07 -26.40
CA ARG A 501 -6.44 -19.34 -26.35
C ARG A 501 -6.52 -20.02 -27.71
N TYR A 502 -5.35 -20.54 -28.15
CA TYR A 502 -5.27 -21.39 -29.33
C TYR A 502 -4.32 -22.55 -29.05
N SER A 503 -4.75 -23.79 -29.35
CA SER A 503 -3.93 -24.98 -29.20
C SER A 503 -3.82 -25.71 -30.54
N MET A 504 -2.63 -26.14 -30.90
CA MET A 504 -2.40 -26.93 -32.12
C MET A 504 -1.57 -28.17 -31.80
N SER A 505 -1.90 -29.27 -32.44
CA SER A 505 -1.09 -30.49 -32.40
C SER A 505 -0.02 -30.39 -33.47
N LEU A 506 1.23 -30.71 -33.11
CA LEU A 506 2.39 -30.76 -33.97
C LEU A 506 2.75 -32.20 -34.30
N ALA A 507 1.78 -33.11 -34.33
CA ALA A 507 1.97 -34.55 -34.51
C ALA A 507 2.98 -35.12 -33.49
N GLU A 508 4.06 -35.74 -33.95
CA GLU A 508 5.11 -36.32 -33.11
C GLU A 508 5.89 -35.32 -32.26
N TYR A 509 5.85 -34.02 -32.60
CA TYR A 509 6.51 -32.95 -31.86
C TYR A 509 5.65 -32.45 -30.70
N GLY A 510 4.46 -33.00 -30.47
CA GLY A 510 3.63 -32.73 -29.33
C GLY A 510 2.58 -31.66 -29.58
N LYS A 511 2.28 -30.84 -28.57
CA LYS A 511 1.20 -29.83 -28.57
C LYS A 511 1.75 -28.46 -28.23
N LEU A 512 1.31 -27.46 -29.00
CA LEU A 512 1.61 -26.05 -28.74
C LEU A 512 0.33 -25.32 -28.35
N THR A 513 0.39 -24.56 -27.24
CA THR A 513 -0.75 -23.77 -26.74
C THR A 513 -0.32 -22.32 -26.57
N PHE A 514 -1.05 -21.40 -27.19
CA PHE A 514 -0.90 -19.96 -27.05
C PHE A 514 -2.02 -19.44 -26.17
N ASN A 515 -1.67 -18.61 -25.18
CA ASN A 515 -2.62 -17.85 -24.37
C ASN A 515 -2.23 -16.39 -24.44
N PHE A 516 -3.23 -15.53 -24.72
CA PHE A 516 -3.10 -14.09 -24.70
C PHE A 516 -4.11 -13.52 -23.72
N ASN A 517 -3.64 -12.72 -22.74
CA ASN A 517 -4.49 -12.00 -21.81
C ASN A 517 -4.09 -10.53 -21.85
N ALA A 518 -5.04 -9.63 -21.99
CA ALA A 518 -4.77 -8.21 -22.02
C ALA A 518 -5.92 -7.40 -21.39
N THR A 519 -5.56 -6.28 -20.77
CA THR A 519 -6.49 -5.27 -20.28
C THR A 519 -6.12 -3.92 -20.88
N GLN A 520 -7.09 -3.28 -21.56
CA GLN A 520 -7.02 -1.89 -21.99
C GLN A 520 -7.93 -1.04 -21.10
N TYR A 521 -7.37 -0.05 -20.43
CA TYR A 521 -8.12 0.94 -19.66
C TYR A 521 -8.47 2.13 -20.54
N PHE A 522 -9.75 2.48 -20.64
CA PHE A 522 -10.24 3.65 -21.35
C PHE A 522 -10.41 4.84 -20.40
N GLU A 523 -10.74 4.56 -19.15
CA GLU A 523 -11.00 5.57 -18.14
C GLU A 523 -10.52 5.10 -16.78
N GLN A 524 -9.71 5.91 -16.12
CA GLN A 524 -9.32 5.80 -14.73
C GLN A 524 -9.42 7.19 -14.13
N ARG A 525 -10.48 7.46 -13.36
CA ARG A 525 -10.78 8.78 -12.78
C ARG A 525 -11.05 8.66 -11.29
N SER A 526 -10.69 9.70 -10.54
CA SER A 526 -11.09 9.83 -9.14
C SER A 526 -11.42 11.27 -8.78
N SER A 527 -12.30 11.42 -7.80
CA SER A 527 -12.56 12.67 -7.09
C SER A 527 -12.23 12.43 -5.61
N GLY A 528 -11.44 13.31 -5.03
CA GLY A 528 -11.00 13.17 -3.62
C GLY A 528 -12.03 13.64 -2.59
N ALA A 529 -13.07 14.40 -3.00
CA ALA A 529 -14.13 14.88 -2.14
C ALA A 529 -15.41 15.15 -2.95
N PRO A 530 -16.60 15.21 -2.30
CA PRO A 530 -17.81 15.64 -2.94
C PRO A 530 -17.63 17.04 -3.55
N ASN A 531 -18.02 17.18 -4.83
CA ASN A 531 -17.85 18.42 -5.61
C ASN A 531 -16.39 18.84 -5.90
N ALA A 532 -15.39 18.02 -5.55
CA ALA A 532 -14.03 18.25 -6.00
C ALA A 532 -13.90 17.93 -7.50
N PRO A 533 -12.94 18.58 -8.20
CA PRO A 533 -12.67 18.25 -9.60
C PRO A 533 -12.37 16.77 -9.77
N VAL A 534 -12.95 16.16 -10.79
CA VAL A 534 -12.66 14.77 -11.16
C VAL A 534 -11.30 14.74 -11.84
N ILE A 535 -10.38 13.98 -11.28
CA ILE A 535 -9.01 13.83 -11.79
C ILE A 535 -8.94 12.61 -12.69
N SER A 536 -8.60 12.80 -13.96
CA SER A 536 -8.25 11.70 -14.88
C SER A 536 -6.77 11.38 -14.77
N TYR A 537 -6.44 10.11 -14.57
CA TYR A 537 -5.06 9.66 -14.46
C TYR A 537 -4.71 8.49 -15.41
N THR A 538 -5.61 8.16 -16.37
CA THR A 538 -5.35 7.18 -17.43
C THR A 538 -4.11 7.58 -18.24
N GLY A 539 -3.06 6.75 -18.26
CA GLY A 539 -1.78 7.06 -18.90
C GLY A 539 -0.89 8.04 -18.14
N PHE A 540 -1.27 8.46 -16.91
CA PHE A 540 -0.53 9.39 -16.06
C PHE A 540 -0.33 8.82 -14.65
N ARG A 541 0.68 9.33 -13.92
CA ARG A 541 0.90 9.07 -12.48
C ARG A 541 0.75 7.60 -12.09
N ASN A 542 1.48 6.71 -12.74
CA ASN A 542 1.48 5.28 -12.43
C ASN A 542 0.20 4.52 -12.79
N ALA A 543 -0.62 5.03 -13.71
CA ALA A 543 -1.79 4.35 -14.24
C ALA A 543 -1.60 4.04 -15.74
N PRO A 544 -0.86 2.99 -16.10
CA PRO A 544 -0.68 2.58 -17.49
C PRO A 544 -2.03 2.23 -18.11
N GLU A 545 -2.16 2.50 -19.41
CA GLU A 545 -3.41 2.27 -20.15
C GLU A 545 -3.58 0.83 -20.58
N PHE A 546 -2.46 0.15 -20.85
CA PHE A 546 -2.49 -1.22 -21.38
C PHE A 546 -1.49 -2.11 -20.64
N ARG A 547 -1.92 -3.33 -20.38
CA ARG A 547 -1.07 -4.43 -19.94
C ARG A 547 -1.49 -5.71 -20.63
N GLY A 548 -0.52 -6.57 -20.97
CA GLY A 548 -0.79 -7.83 -21.63
C GLY A 548 0.24 -8.90 -21.32
N ILE A 549 -0.18 -10.14 -21.45
CA ILE A 549 0.66 -11.32 -21.27
C ILE A 549 0.41 -12.25 -22.44
N VAL A 550 1.49 -12.67 -23.10
CA VAL A 550 1.47 -13.76 -24.08
C VAL A 550 2.23 -14.94 -23.48
N ARG A 551 1.58 -16.07 -23.39
CA ARG A 551 2.18 -17.32 -22.91
C ARG A 551 2.08 -18.39 -24.00
N THR A 552 3.21 -18.98 -24.31
CA THR A 552 3.32 -20.11 -25.25
C THR A 552 3.80 -21.32 -24.49
N THR A 553 3.02 -22.39 -24.45
CA THR A 553 3.38 -23.66 -23.81
C THR A 553 3.54 -24.74 -24.85
N TRP A 554 4.68 -25.41 -24.84
CA TRP A 554 4.98 -26.56 -25.66
C TRP A 554 5.07 -27.81 -24.80
N GLU A 555 4.25 -28.80 -25.10
CA GLU A 555 4.19 -30.11 -24.46
C GLU A 555 4.64 -31.16 -25.43
N SER A 556 5.76 -31.86 -25.14
CA SER A 556 6.30 -32.90 -25.98
C SER A 556 6.89 -34.02 -25.13
N GLY A 557 6.32 -35.22 -25.24
CA GLY A 557 6.70 -36.35 -24.41
C GLY A 557 6.63 -36.00 -22.91
N ASN A 558 7.78 -36.12 -22.26
CA ASN A 558 7.91 -35.80 -20.82
C ASN A 558 8.25 -34.33 -20.51
N TRP A 559 8.33 -33.48 -21.52
CA TRP A 559 8.71 -32.08 -21.38
C TRP A 559 7.52 -31.13 -21.51
N VAL A 560 7.46 -30.15 -20.61
CA VAL A 560 6.55 -29.00 -20.71
C VAL A 560 7.41 -27.75 -20.62
N SER A 561 7.50 -27.01 -21.72
CA SER A 561 8.24 -25.73 -21.79
C SER A 561 7.30 -24.58 -22.01
N THR A 562 7.49 -23.49 -21.27
CA THR A 562 6.61 -22.31 -21.32
C THR A 562 7.44 -21.04 -21.46
N GLY A 563 7.23 -20.33 -22.57
CA GLY A 563 7.70 -18.95 -22.75
C GLY A 563 6.61 -17.97 -22.39
N THR A 564 6.93 -16.92 -21.65
CA THR A 564 5.98 -15.85 -21.28
C THR A 564 6.58 -14.50 -21.64
N MET A 565 5.81 -13.67 -22.34
CA MET A 565 6.11 -12.25 -22.55
C MET A 565 5.12 -11.43 -21.74
N ASN A 566 5.64 -10.56 -20.87
CA ASN A 566 4.85 -9.60 -20.09
C ASN A 566 5.07 -8.20 -20.68
N TYR A 567 3.98 -7.50 -20.96
CA TYR A 567 4.00 -6.13 -21.51
C TYR A 567 3.25 -5.16 -20.59
N LEU A 568 3.85 -4.02 -20.35
CA LEU A 568 3.26 -2.87 -19.67
C LEU A 568 3.47 -1.62 -20.53
N SER A 569 2.41 -0.88 -20.83
CA SER A 569 2.52 0.35 -21.63
C SER A 569 3.29 1.44 -20.90
N SER A 570 3.85 2.38 -21.67
CA SER A 570 4.40 3.62 -21.14
C SER A 570 3.34 4.45 -20.45
N PHE A 571 3.77 5.33 -19.54
CA PHE A 571 2.90 6.31 -18.88
C PHE A 571 3.68 7.58 -18.52
N LYS A 572 2.95 8.68 -18.27
CA LYS A 572 3.52 9.96 -17.85
C LYS A 572 3.70 10.01 -16.33
N THR A 573 4.78 10.63 -15.86
CA THR A 573 5.06 10.77 -14.43
C THR A 573 4.33 11.96 -13.79
N TYR A 574 3.82 12.89 -14.58
CA TYR A 574 3.09 14.08 -14.12
C TYR A 574 1.57 13.86 -14.13
N SER A 575 0.85 14.79 -13.51
CA SER A 575 -0.62 14.80 -13.53
C SER A 575 -1.13 15.13 -14.92
N ASN A 576 -2.24 14.52 -15.34
CA ASN A 576 -2.90 14.88 -16.59
C ASN A 576 -3.18 16.39 -16.61
N PRO A 577 -2.66 17.14 -17.60
CA PRO A 577 -2.88 18.58 -17.72
C PRO A 577 -4.35 19.00 -17.77
N GLU A 578 -5.21 18.18 -18.38
CA GLU A 578 -6.65 18.42 -18.45
C GLU A 578 -7.33 18.60 -17.08
N ASN A 579 -6.72 18.05 -16.02
CA ASN A 579 -7.21 18.23 -14.64
C ASN A 579 -7.09 19.67 -14.12
N ASN A 580 -6.31 20.51 -14.80
CA ASN A 580 -6.11 21.92 -14.44
C ASN A 580 -6.97 22.89 -15.27
N GLY A 581 -7.91 22.36 -16.08
CA GLY A 581 -8.82 23.13 -16.92
C GLY A 581 -8.42 23.22 -18.40
N PRO A 582 -9.30 23.76 -19.24
CA PRO A 582 -9.03 23.93 -20.68
C PRO A 582 -7.78 24.77 -20.93
N GLY A 583 -6.90 24.29 -21.79
CA GLY A 583 -5.67 24.98 -22.16
C GLY A 583 -4.50 24.81 -21.19
N ALA A 584 -4.63 24.01 -20.14
CA ALA A 584 -3.50 23.68 -19.29
C ALA A 584 -2.42 22.91 -20.05
N VAL A 585 -1.19 23.39 -19.99
CA VAL A 585 -0.03 22.84 -20.72
C VAL A 585 0.65 21.77 -19.85
N ALA A 586 1.14 20.70 -20.50
CA ALA A 586 2.02 19.74 -19.83
C ALA A 586 3.23 20.47 -19.22
N PRO A 587 3.71 20.06 -18.04
CA PRO A 587 4.89 20.66 -17.45
C PRO A 587 6.07 20.52 -18.41
N ASP A 588 6.82 21.61 -18.57
CA ASP A 588 8.09 21.59 -19.31
C ASP A 588 9.07 20.67 -18.59
N CYS A 589 9.17 19.45 -19.08
CA CYS A 589 10.04 18.40 -18.54
C CYS A 589 11.51 18.67 -18.80
N GLY A 590 11.83 19.68 -19.61
CA GLY A 590 13.21 20.09 -19.96
C GLY A 590 13.80 21.16 -19.07
N ASN A 591 13.00 22.02 -18.41
CA ASN A 591 13.53 23.31 -17.97
C ASN A 591 13.26 23.77 -16.53
N LYS A 592 12.43 23.16 -15.71
CA LYS A 592 12.05 23.81 -14.42
C LYS A 592 12.34 23.08 -13.12
N LEU A 593 12.83 21.90 -13.14
CA LEU A 593 13.06 21.16 -11.89
C LEU A 593 14.43 20.51 -11.83
N GLY A 594 15.48 21.14 -12.29
CA GLY A 594 16.91 20.81 -12.07
C GLY A 594 17.26 19.53 -11.30
N THR A 595 16.39 18.55 -11.31
CA THR A 595 16.58 17.24 -10.71
C THR A 595 16.14 16.17 -11.69
N PHE A 596 16.93 15.80 -12.64
CA PHE A 596 16.63 14.74 -13.63
C PHE A 596 15.85 15.22 -14.86
N VAL A 597 16.55 15.96 -15.73
CA VAL A 597 16.18 16.15 -17.13
C VAL A 597 15.86 14.78 -17.76
N GLY A 598 14.66 14.61 -18.28
CA GLY A 598 14.34 13.48 -19.16
C GLY A 598 13.35 12.43 -18.67
N PHE A 599 12.77 12.54 -17.48
CA PHE A 599 11.89 11.47 -16.92
C PHE A 599 10.40 11.83 -16.82
N CYS A 600 9.87 12.53 -17.80
CA CYS A 600 8.43 12.77 -17.88
C CYS A 600 7.62 11.58 -18.39
N THR A 601 8.28 10.62 -18.97
CA THR A 601 7.65 9.39 -19.46
C THR A 601 8.43 8.20 -18.94
N VAL A 602 7.75 7.28 -18.30
CA VAL A 602 8.25 5.94 -18.03
C VAL A 602 8.00 5.12 -19.27
N SER A 603 9.05 4.57 -19.88
CA SER A 603 8.95 3.75 -21.09
C SER A 603 8.16 2.47 -20.83
N GLU A 604 7.65 1.89 -21.90
CA GLU A 604 7.08 0.54 -21.86
C GLU A 604 8.07 -0.47 -21.26
N TYR A 605 7.52 -1.47 -20.61
CA TYR A 605 8.30 -2.49 -19.94
C TYR A 605 7.92 -3.87 -20.45
N ILE A 606 8.87 -4.53 -21.09
CA ILE A 606 8.70 -5.87 -21.64
C ILE A 606 9.69 -6.79 -20.95
N THR A 607 9.21 -7.92 -20.42
CA THR A 607 10.03 -8.99 -19.87
C THR A 607 9.66 -10.33 -20.50
N TYR A 608 10.64 -11.21 -20.59
CA TYR A 608 10.49 -12.58 -21.08
C TYR A 608 10.89 -13.55 -19.99
N ASP A 609 10.04 -14.55 -19.76
CA ASP A 609 10.31 -15.65 -18.84
C ASP A 609 10.33 -16.96 -19.64
N LEU A 610 11.22 -17.87 -19.28
CA LEU A 610 11.30 -19.19 -19.87
C LEU A 610 11.33 -20.22 -18.74
N GLY A 611 10.37 -21.12 -18.73
CA GLY A 611 10.28 -22.23 -17.79
C GLY A 611 10.24 -23.57 -18.52
N THR A 612 10.81 -24.59 -17.93
CA THR A 612 10.68 -25.98 -18.41
C THR A 612 10.48 -26.92 -17.24
N GLU A 613 9.68 -27.95 -17.44
CA GLU A 613 9.43 -29.04 -16.49
C GLU A 613 9.64 -30.38 -17.18
N TYR A 614 10.37 -31.27 -16.53
CA TYR A 614 10.59 -32.65 -16.95
C TYR A 614 9.81 -33.60 -16.02
N ARG A 615 9.01 -34.49 -16.60
CA ARG A 615 8.10 -35.42 -15.91
C ARG A 615 8.43 -36.90 -16.24
N GLY A 616 9.59 -37.17 -16.82
CA GLY A 616 9.98 -38.54 -17.28
C GLY A 616 10.43 -39.48 -16.17
N ILE A 617 10.55 -39.03 -14.94
CA ILE A 617 10.92 -39.85 -13.78
C ILE A 617 9.64 -40.16 -12.98
N LYS A 618 9.44 -41.46 -12.68
CA LYS A 618 8.26 -41.88 -11.91
C LYS A 618 8.16 -41.14 -10.59
N ASN A 619 7.00 -40.52 -10.35
CA ASN A 619 6.68 -39.76 -9.15
C ASN A 619 7.54 -38.49 -8.91
N LEU A 620 8.42 -38.10 -9.84
CA LEU A 620 9.27 -36.93 -9.70
C LEU A 620 9.13 -36.02 -10.91
N SER A 621 8.81 -34.75 -10.68
CA SER A 621 8.97 -33.71 -11.69
C SER A 621 10.04 -32.70 -11.26
N LEU A 622 10.86 -32.30 -12.23
CA LEU A 622 11.92 -31.33 -12.07
C LEU A 622 11.58 -30.09 -12.90
N SER A 623 11.69 -28.91 -12.32
CA SER A 623 11.41 -27.67 -13.05
C SER A 623 12.53 -26.65 -12.91
N GLY A 624 12.74 -25.88 -13.97
CA GLY A 624 13.65 -24.74 -14.01
C GLY A 624 12.98 -23.57 -14.70
N THR A 625 13.06 -22.38 -14.12
CA THR A 625 12.51 -21.17 -14.71
C THR A 625 13.52 -20.03 -14.64
N VAL A 626 13.74 -19.36 -15.75
CA VAL A 626 14.47 -18.10 -15.83
C VAL A 626 13.45 -17.00 -16.02
N ARG A 627 13.35 -16.09 -15.05
CA ARG A 627 12.50 -14.91 -15.14
C ARG A 627 13.30 -13.71 -15.59
N ASN A 628 12.68 -12.84 -16.37
CA ASN A 628 13.30 -11.67 -16.97
C ASN A 628 14.59 -12.04 -17.73
N LEU A 629 14.48 -12.97 -18.68
CA LEU A 629 15.58 -13.56 -19.46
C LEU A 629 16.51 -12.51 -20.08
N ALA A 630 15.94 -11.38 -20.53
CA ALA A 630 16.70 -10.26 -21.10
C ALA A 630 17.35 -9.36 -20.04
N ASN A 631 17.24 -9.68 -18.76
CA ASN A 631 17.71 -8.85 -17.65
C ASN A 631 17.28 -7.38 -17.76
N ARG A 632 16.05 -7.14 -18.22
CA ARG A 632 15.49 -5.79 -18.41
C ARG A 632 15.43 -5.09 -17.07
N LYS A 633 16.10 -3.97 -16.94
CA LYS A 633 16.03 -3.13 -15.75
C LYS A 633 14.75 -2.30 -15.75
N PRO A 634 14.15 -2.04 -14.56
CA PRO A 634 13.05 -1.11 -14.44
C PRO A 634 13.38 0.25 -15.02
N SER A 635 12.41 0.87 -15.68
CA SER A 635 12.55 2.24 -16.15
C SER A 635 12.61 3.20 -14.96
N ALA A 636 13.46 4.23 -15.06
CA ALA A 636 13.56 5.24 -14.03
C ALA A 636 12.25 6.02 -13.91
N ASP A 637 11.82 6.26 -12.67
CA ASP A 637 10.61 7.00 -12.33
C ASP A 637 10.97 8.19 -11.43
N SER A 638 10.67 9.39 -11.86
CA SER A 638 10.95 10.61 -11.12
C SER A 638 10.13 10.74 -9.82
N LEU A 639 8.97 10.07 -9.75
CA LEU A 639 8.09 10.08 -8.57
C LEU A 639 8.46 9.00 -7.56
N ALA A 640 8.83 7.81 -8.03
CA ALA A 640 9.02 6.62 -7.19
C ALA A 640 10.48 6.19 -7.03
N ARG A 641 11.42 7.06 -7.20
CA ARG A 641 12.90 6.90 -7.17
C ARG A 641 13.43 5.63 -6.51
N PRO A 642 14.19 4.80 -7.24
CA PRO A 642 14.60 4.93 -8.64
C PRO A 642 13.56 4.42 -9.64
N PHE A 643 12.59 3.62 -9.22
CA PHE A 643 11.51 3.05 -10.03
C PHE A 643 10.31 2.67 -9.15
N ASN A 644 9.16 2.45 -9.78
CA ASN A 644 7.93 2.09 -9.06
C ASN A 644 7.85 0.58 -8.82
N THR A 645 7.96 0.16 -7.57
CA THR A 645 7.88 -1.26 -7.18
C THR A 645 6.49 -1.89 -7.35
N THR A 646 5.45 -1.08 -7.61
CA THR A 646 4.11 -1.60 -7.95
C THR A 646 4.12 -2.33 -9.29
N TRP A 647 4.93 -1.86 -10.24
CA TRP A 647 4.97 -2.37 -11.61
C TRP A 647 6.22 -3.17 -11.93
N TYR A 648 7.33 -2.91 -11.23
CA TYR A 648 8.64 -3.45 -11.56
C TYR A 648 9.22 -4.27 -10.42
N GLN A 649 9.84 -5.39 -10.78
CA GLN A 649 10.62 -6.19 -9.83
C GLN A 649 12.09 -5.75 -9.85
N PRO A 650 12.69 -5.48 -8.68
CA PRO A 650 14.06 -4.99 -8.60
C PRO A 650 15.13 -6.06 -8.87
N THR A 651 14.78 -7.35 -8.82
CA THR A 651 15.71 -8.46 -8.83
C THR A 651 16.40 -8.72 -10.19
N GLY A 652 15.91 -8.10 -11.28
CA GLY A 652 16.43 -8.38 -12.62
C GLY A 652 16.19 -9.83 -13.05
N MET A 653 17.13 -10.41 -13.79
CA MET A 653 17.07 -11.83 -14.15
C MET A 653 17.26 -12.70 -12.91
N ASN A 654 16.39 -13.68 -12.74
CA ASN A 654 16.49 -14.63 -11.63
C ASN A 654 16.13 -16.06 -12.07
N PHE A 655 16.65 -17.02 -11.32
CA PHE A 655 16.49 -18.45 -11.58
C PHE A 655 15.68 -19.09 -10.47
N VAL A 656 14.74 -19.94 -10.83
CA VAL A 656 13.95 -20.75 -9.90
C VAL A 656 14.09 -22.21 -10.29
N LEU A 657 14.56 -23.04 -9.38
CA LEU A 657 14.63 -24.49 -9.55
C LEU A 657 13.63 -25.14 -8.61
N GLY A 658 12.95 -26.18 -9.08
CA GLY A 658 11.97 -26.91 -8.30
C GLY A 658 12.04 -28.41 -8.55
N ALA A 659 11.78 -29.17 -7.51
CA ALA A 659 11.57 -30.61 -7.58
C ALA A 659 10.28 -30.96 -6.81
N ARG A 660 9.41 -31.75 -7.42
CA ARG A 660 8.17 -32.24 -6.81
C ARG A 660 8.18 -33.76 -6.85
N TYR A 661 8.08 -34.36 -5.69
CA TYR A 661 7.93 -35.81 -5.54
C TYR A 661 6.53 -36.14 -4.98
N THR A 662 5.87 -37.09 -5.64
CA THR A 662 4.54 -37.58 -5.24
C THR A 662 4.72 -38.96 -4.60
N PHE A 663 4.38 -39.07 -3.33
CA PHE A 663 4.58 -40.31 -2.55
C PHE A 663 3.52 -41.39 -2.83
N PHE A 664 2.29 -40.98 -3.26
CA PHE A 664 1.15 -41.88 -3.49
C PHE A 664 0.46 -41.59 -4.81
#